data_6d610f7f92eeca82fbc714a681ea981a
#
_entry.id   6d610f7f92eeca82fbc714a681ea981a
#
_cell.length_a   1.000
_cell.length_b   1.000
_cell.length_c   1.000
_cell.angle_alpha   90.00
_cell.angle_beta   90.00
_cell.angle_gamma   90.00
#
_symmetry.space_group_name_H-M   'P 1'
#
loop_
_entity.id
_entity.type
_entity.pdbx_description
1 polymer ?
#
loop_
_entity_poly.entity_id
_entity_poly.type
_entity_poly.pdbx_seq_one_letter_code
_entity_poly.pdbx_strand_id
1 'polypeptide(L)'
;MSEDAMGKKERFQLLLQQLQMIEDAVVVHFNNAQIERLLVEKKARKWHFHFLFENILPYNVYLMFTTQLERTFSNIAGISYHISVTNQGVTPQLLQDYWSYSIQQIDGIAPPLLKLLNEQLPDVNGNKLTIMVRNDTEGQALKRKYSGVIAEIYQSFGFPNLTIETEIKNVEKNEEYQKFLLAKQKEDQERGLQAMVELQKKEAEKDHASGDIPSGPLSIGLTIKDNSDFRSLIDIVDEERKVAVEGYIFDAEIRELRSGRSLLTFKITDYTSSIMVKMFSRDKEDAALFQLVKKGMWVKVRGSIQNDTFVRDLVMIGNDINEIKPVGRKDTAPEDEKRVELHLHTPMSQMDAVTPVSALIAQAKKWGHKAIAVTDHAVAQSFPEAYGAGKKNDIKILYGVEVNLVDDGVPIAYNDTHRLLADDTFVVFDVETTGLSAVYNSIIELAAVKIHDGEIIDRFEAFANPHHRLSATTINLTGITDDMVQNAPEIEEVLKRFSEWTGDAVLVAHNASFDMGFLNVGYKKIGYEKAKNPVIDTLELGRFLYPEMKNHRLNTLTKKFDIDLTQHHRAIYDAEATGYLLLKMLKDSLEKGIEYHDQFNNNMGKGNAYQRARPYHCTLLAQTEVGLKNLFKLVSISHIEYFYRVPRLPRSVLQKYREGILVGSGCNKGEVFEGMMQKSPEEVEAHAGFYDYLEVMPKEVNAPLIEMELVSDEKAMEDIIGKIVSLGDKLGIPVVATGNVHYLNENDKIYRKILVNSQGGANPLNRHELPDVHFRTTNEMLDAFSFLGKQKAKEIVVTNTNKIADMIDDIKPIKDDLYTPRIEGAEEEMREMSYAMAHKIYGEPLPEIVEARLEKELKSIIGHGFAVIY
;
A
#
# COMPACT_ATOMS: atom_id res chain seq x y z
N MET A 1 -46.92 21.46 32.94
CA MET A 1 -46.03 20.29 32.80
C MET A 1 -46.90 19.17 32.31
N SER A 2 -46.62 18.63 31.09
CA SER A 2 -47.43 17.54 30.52
C SER A 2 -47.17 16.23 31.27
N GLU A 3 -48.16 15.37 31.36
CA GLU A 3 -48.11 14.02 31.98
C GLU A 3 -46.88 13.18 31.52
N ASP A 4 -46.39 13.46 30.32
CA ASP A 4 -45.21 12.76 29.76
C ASP A 4 -43.86 13.18 30.42
N ALA A 5 -43.76 14.41 30.96
CA ALA A 5 -42.54 14.87 31.62
C ALA A 5 -42.40 14.29 33.05
N MET A 6 -43.49 13.99 33.69
CA MET A 6 -43.53 13.42 35.04
C MET A 6 -43.04 11.97 35.03
N GLY A 7 -43.50 11.17 34.07
CA GLY A 7 -43.02 9.78 33.91
C GLY A 7 -41.52 9.63 33.54
N LYS A 8 -40.92 10.59 32.84
CA LYS A 8 -39.49 10.58 32.48
C LYS A 8 -38.61 10.87 33.72
N LYS A 9 -39.01 11.76 34.63
CA LYS A 9 -38.29 12.03 35.89
C LYS A 9 -38.38 10.85 36.84
N GLU A 10 -39.54 10.23 36.98
CA GLU A 10 -39.72 9.04 37.83
C GLU A 10 -38.84 7.87 37.38
N ARG A 11 -38.73 7.66 36.06
CA ARG A 11 -37.84 6.63 35.52
C ARG A 11 -36.36 6.90 35.81
N PHE A 12 -35.93 8.14 35.81
CA PHE A 12 -34.58 8.50 36.21
C PHE A 12 -34.32 8.31 37.70
N GLN A 13 -35.28 8.61 38.56
CA GLN A 13 -35.19 8.34 39.99
C GLN A 13 -35.07 6.85 40.30
N LEU A 14 -35.81 5.99 39.58
CA LEU A 14 -35.70 4.54 39.70
C LEU A 14 -34.32 4.05 39.20
N LEU A 15 -33.77 4.67 38.15
CA LEU A 15 -32.41 4.38 37.70
C LEU A 15 -31.38 4.70 38.77
N LEU A 16 -31.42 5.88 39.40
CA LEU A 16 -30.53 6.26 40.51
C LEU A 16 -30.58 5.27 41.67
N GLN A 17 -31.77 4.78 42.03
CA GLN A 17 -31.93 3.75 43.06
C GLN A 17 -31.26 2.43 42.65
N GLN A 18 -31.41 2.00 41.38
CA GLN A 18 -30.74 0.82 40.88
C GLN A 18 -29.21 0.95 40.82
N LEU A 19 -28.72 2.18 40.58
CA LEU A 19 -27.30 2.51 40.62
C LEU A 19 -26.75 2.67 42.03
N GLN A 20 -27.59 2.56 43.06
CA GLN A 20 -27.24 2.78 44.48
C GLN A 20 -26.66 4.17 44.76
N MET A 21 -27.06 5.17 43.94
CA MET A 21 -26.65 6.60 44.09
C MET A 21 -27.73 7.35 44.85
N ILE A 22 -27.77 7.13 46.16
CA ILE A 22 -28.83 7.63 47.06
C ILE A 22 -28.33 8.64 48.10
N GLU A 23 -27.02 8.95 48.12
CA GLU A 23 -26.45 9.93 49.04
C GLU A 23 -26.94 11.36 48.71
N ASP A 24 -27.42 12.11 49.68
CA ASP A 24 -27.99 13.47 49.51
C ASP A 24 -27.01 14.41 48.78
N ALA A 25 -25.72 14.30 49.09
CA ALA A 25 -24.68 15.11 48.44
C ALA A 25 -24.53 14.82 46.92
N VAL A 26 -24.90 13.63 46.43
CA VAL A 26 -24.85 13.22 45.04
C VAL A 26 -26.17 13.48 44.33
N VAL A 27 -27.28 13.17 44.99
CA VAL A 27 -28.65 13.28 44.45
C VAL A 27 -29.00 14.73 44.11
N VAL A 28 -28.46 15.70 44.84
CA VAL A 28 -28.70 17.15 44.60
C VAL A 28 -28.29 17.57 43.18
N HIS A 29 -27.29 16.94 42.58
CA HIS A 29 -26.83 17.25 41.23
C HIS A 29 -27.76 16.72 40.13
N PHE A 30 -28.68 15.81 40.48
CA PHE A 30 -29.66 15.23 39.56
C PHE A 30 -31.06 15.81 39.71
N ASN A 31 -31.19 16.95 40.34
CA ASN A 31 -32.45 17.67 40.43
C ASN A 31 -32.98 17.97 39.03
N ASN A 32 -34.25 17.61 38.76
CA ASN A 32 -34.88 17.71 37.45
C ASN A 32 -34.30 16.86 36.36
N ALA A 33 -33.38 15.91 36.64
CA ALA A 33 -32.83 14.96 35.66
C ALA A 33 -33.91 14.02 35.14
N GLN A 34 -33.81 13.68 33.86
CA GLN A 34 -34.78 12.78 33.22
C GLN A 34 -34.12 11.92 32.13
N ILE A 35 -34.71 10.76 31.90
CA ILE A 35 -34.39 9.92 30.72
C ILE A 35 -35.28 10.41 29.57
N GLU A 36 -34.71 11.14 28.62
CA GLU A 36 -35.45 11.58 27.44
C GLU A 36 -35.85 10.42 26.54
N ARG A 37 -34.89 9.55 26.32
CA ARG A 37 -35.06 8.41 25.42
C ARG A 37 -34.16 7.25 25.82
N LEU A 38 -34.64 6.02 25.68
CA LEU A 38 -33.86 4.78 25.78
C LEU A 38 -34.09 3.97 24.51
N LEU A 39 -33.03 3.75 23.75
CA LEU A 39 -33.05 2.88 22.58
C LEU A 39 -32.43 1.53 22.95
N VAL A 40 -33.13 0.45 22.66
CA VAL A 40 -32.69 -0.92 22.96
C VAL A 40 -32.50 -1.68 21.67
N GLU A 41 -31.24 -1.95 21.32
CA GLU A 41 -30.86 -2.79 20.19
C GLU A 41 -30.78 -4.25 20.65
N LYS A 42 -31.87 -4.98 20.52
CA LYS A 42 -31.98 -6.38 21.01
C LYS A 42 -30.95 -7.31 20.36
N LYS A 43 -30.69 -7.19 19.05
CA LYS A 43 -29.73 -8.05 18.33
C LYS A 43 -28.28 -7.79 18.75
N ALA A 44 -27.91 -6.52 18.93
CA ALA A 44 -26.57 -6.11 19.34
C ALA A 44 -26.35 -6.15 20.86
N ARG A 45 -27.38 -6.39 21.65
CA ARG A 45 -27.37 -6.26 23.12
C ARG A 45 -26.78 -4.93 23.56
N LYS A 46 -27.25 -3.83 22.99
CA LYS A 46 -26.83 -2.48 23.32
C LYS A 46 -27.99 -1.62 23.76
N TRP A 47 -27.77 -0.79 24.76
CA TRP A 47 -28.72 0.18 25.28
C TRP A 47 -28.12 1.57 25.13
N HIS A 48 -28.84 2.50 24.50
CA HIS A 48 -28.44 3.87 24.28
C HIS A 48 -29.34 4.77 25.10
N PHE A 49 -28.82 5.39 26.15
CA PHE A 49 -29.51 6.31 27.00
C PHE A 49 -29.34 7.75 26.49
N HIS A 50 -30.41 8.50 26.44
CA HIS A 50 -30.39 9.95 26.29
C HIS A 50 -30.85 10.58 27.59
N PHE A 51 -29.93 11.23 28.28
CA PHE A 51 -30.19 11.93 29.54
C PHE A 51 -30.34 13.43 29.31
N LEU A 52 -31.25 14.06 30.04
CA LEU A 52 -31.35 15.50 30.14
C LEU A 52 -31.12 15.89 31.59
N PHE A 53 -30.08 16.68 31.84
CA PHE A 53 -29.79 17.25 33.16
C PHE A 53 -30.07 18.73 33.18
N GLU A 54 -30.22 19.29 34.37
CA GLU A 54 -30.44 20.75 34.55
C GLU A 54 -29.13 21.51 34.33
N ASN A 55 -28.03 21.01 34.89
CA ASN A 55 -26.70 21.59 34.81
C ASN A 55 -25.67 20.53 34.37
N ILE A 56 -24.50 21.00 33.91
CA ILE A 56 -23.35 20.12 33.69
C ILE A 56 -22.93 19.54 35.06
N LEU A 57 -22.72 18.24 35.12
CA LEU A 57 -22.33 17.56 36.35
C LEU A 57 -20.92 17.97 36.78
N PRO A 58 -20.59 18.05 38.06
CA PRO A 58 -19.21 18.07 38.53
C PRO A 58 -18.50 16.78 38.08
N TYR A 59 -17.22 16.87 37.72
CA TYR A 59 -16.48 15.74 37.13
C TYR A 59 -16.53 14.45 37.98
N ASN A 60 -16.38 14.55 39.28
CA ASN A 60 -16.46 13.42 40.21
C ASN A 60 -17.84 12.74 40.19
N VAL A 61 -18.91 13.52 40.10
CA VAL A 61 -20.31 13.03 40.06
C VAL A 61 -20.57 12.37 38.70
N TYR A 62 -20.09 12.99 37.62
CA TYR A 62 -20.15 12.44 36.27
C TYR A 62 -19.46 11.07 36.22
N LEU A 63 -18.21 10.98 36.69
CA LEU A 63 -17.43 9.75 36.67
C LEU A 63 -18.10 8.64 37.51
N MET A 64 -18.62 8.99 38.68
CA MET A 64 -19.34 8.05 39.52
C MET A 64 -20.62 7.56 38.85
N PHE A 65 -21.41 8.45 38.26
CA PHE A 65 -22.66 8.10 37.56
C PHE A 65 -22.41 7.16 36.38
N THR A 66 -21.46 7.49 35.48
CA THR A 66 -21.18 6.71 34.30
C THR A 66 -20.56 5.36 34.64
N THR A 67 -19.64 5.32 35.62
CA THR A 67 -19.04 4.07 36.08
C THR A 67 -20.09 3.13 36.71
N GLN A 68 -21.00 3.65 37.54
CA GLN A 68 -22.06 2.82 38.12
C GLN A 68 -23.07 2.37 37.06
N LEU A 69 -23.40 3.23 36.10
CA LEU A 69 -24.28 2.89 34.98
C LEU A 69 -23.72 1.69 34.17
N GLU A 70 -22.47 1.76 33.76
CA GLU A 70 -21.81 0.70 33.03
C GLU A 70 -21.70 -0.58 33.87
N ARG A 71 -21.25 -0.47 35.12
CA ARG A 71 -21.10 -1.61 36.04
C ARG A 71 -22.42 -2.35 36.30
N THR A 72 -23.50 -1.62 36.54
CA THR A 72 -24.79 -2.22 36.87
C THR A 72 -25.39 -2.99 35.72
N PHE A 73 -25.19 -2.56 34.49
CA PHE A 73 -25.78 -3.18 33.32
C PHE A 73 -24.78 -3.97 32.45
N SER A 74 -23.51 -4.07 32.81
CA SER A 74 -22.45 -4.77 32.04
C SER A 74 -22.79 -6.23 31.68
N ASN A 75 -23.50 -6.93 32.57
CA ASN A 75 -23.92 -8.31 32.35
C ASN A 75 -25.17 -8.45 31.45
N ILE A 76 -25.88 -7.37 31.18
CA ILE A 76 -27.15 -7.35 30.43
C ILE A 76 -26.93 -6.86 29.02
N ALA A 77 -26.27 -5.71 28.85
CA ALA A 77 -26.06 -5.05 27.58
C ALA A 77 -24.83 -4.13 27.61
N GLY A 78 -24.23 -3.88 26.44
CA GLY A 78 -23.30 -2.78 26.28
C GLY A 78 -24.03 -1.43 26.40
N ILE A 79 -23.50 -0.51 27.20
CA ILE A 79 -24.12 0.77 27.48
C ILE A 79 -23.44 1.85 26.66
N SER A 80 -24.24 2.71 26.07
CA SER A 80 -23.82 4.01 25.57
C SER A 80 -24.81 5.09 26.01
N TYR A 81 -24.35 6.30 26.13
CA TYR A 81 -25.20 7.39 26.62
C TYR A 81 -24.85 8.72 25.94
N HIS A 82 -25.86 9.59 25.87
CA HIS A 82 -25.74 10.96 25.43
C HIS A 82 -26.32 11.87 26.52
N ILE A 83 -25.60 12.93 26.88
CA ILE A 83 -26.00 13.86 27.92
C ILE A 83 -26.30 15.21 27.27
N SER A 84 -27.51 15.72 27.52
CA SER A 84 -27.93 17.07 27.18
C SER A 84 -28.19 17.84 28.47
N VAL A 85 -27.98 19.18 28.47
CA VAL A 85 -28.21 20.03 29.62
C VAL A 85 -29.11 21.21 29.25
N THR A 86 -29.99 21.61 30.17
CA THR A 86 -30.89 22.77 29.96
C THR A 86 -30.21 24.08 30.29
N ASN A 87 -29.31 24.09 31.27
CA ASN A 87 -28.57 25.29 31.70
C ASN A 87 -27.07 25.09 31.41
N GLN A 88 -26.58 25.75 30.38
CA GLN A 88 -25.19 25.65 29.91
C GLN A 88 -24.25 26.62 30.64
N GLY A 89 -24.47 26.89 31.95
CA GLY A 89 -23.57 27.68 32.78
C GLY A 89 -22.21 27.03 32.93
N VAL A 90 -21.20 27.49 32.17
CA VAL A 90 -19.84 26.95 32.16
C VAL A 90 -18.94 27.83 33.01
N THR A 91 -18.25 27.24 33.99
CA THR A 91 -17.21 27.95 34.78
C THR A 91 -15.83 27.47 34.31
N PRO A 92 -14.80 28.37 34.41
CA PRO A 92 -13.42 27.96 34.05
C PRO A 92 -12.96 26.74 34.83
N GLN A 93 -13.27 26.64 36.11
CA GLN A 93 -12.90 25.51 36.95
C GLN A 93 -13.53 24.20 36.45
N LEU A 94 -14.80 24.22 36.08
CA LEU A 94 -15.50 23.03 35.58
C LEU A 94 -14.89 22.50 34.29
N LEU A 95 -14.49 23.39 33.37
CA LEU A 95 -13.79 22.99 32.13
C LEU A 95 -12.41 22.39 32.41
N GLN A 96 -11.68 22.93 33.37
CA GLN A 96 -10.36 22.42 33.77
C GLN A 96 -10.45 21.07 34.48
N ASP A 97 -11.51 20.85 35.30
CA ASP A 97 -11.71 19.59 36.01
C ASP A 97 -11.90 18.40 35.04
N TYR A 98 -12.47 18.64 33.84
CA TYR A 98 -12.64 17.64 32.81
C TYR A 98 -11.41 17.47 31.88
N TRP A 99 -10.43 18.40 31.98
CA TRP A 99 -9.33 18.46 31.01
C TRP A 99 -8.53 17.15 30.92
N SER A 100 -8.01 16.65 32.00
CA SER A 100 -7.17 15.45 32.03
C SER A 100 -7.90 14.21 31.50
N TYR A 101 -9.20 14.11 31.80
CA TYR A 101 -10.02 13.01 31.31
C TYR A 101 -10.32 13.14 29.82
N SER A 102 -10.59 14.36 29.34
CA SER A 102 -10.84 14.64 27.93
C SER A 102 -9.63 14.30 27.07
N ILE A 103 -8.42 14.62 27.53
CA ILE A 103 -7.19 14.33 26.80
C ILE A 103 -6.92 12.82 26.69
N GLN A 104 -7.29 12.03 27.70
CA GLN A 104 -7.15 10.58 27.68
C GLN A 104 -8.13 9.88 26.71
N GLN A 105 -9.20 10.55 26.30
CA GLN A 105 -10.19 10.03 25.35
C GLN A 105 -9.77 10.25 23.88
N ILE A 106 -8.65 10.95 23.62
CA ILE A 106 -8.20 11.24 22.25
C ILE A 106 -7.36 10.07 21.71
N ASP A 107 -7.93 9.32 20.79
CA ASP A 107 -7.21 8.22 20.12
C ASP A 107 -6.12 8.73 19.17
N GLY A 108 -4.97 8.07 19.22
CA GLY A 108 -3.89 8.29 18.25
C GLY A 108 -3.18 9.66 18.35
N ILE A 109 -3.24 10.31 19.52
CA ILE A 109 -2.49 11.55 19.75
C ILE A 109 -0.98 11.29 19.78
N ALA A 110 -0.20 12.15 19.11
CA ALA A 110 1.26 12.04 19.08
C ALA A 110 1.86 12.20 20.50
N PRO A 111 2.78 11.31 20.94
CA PRO A 111 3.33 11.34 22.30
C PRO A 111 3.88 12.69 22.78
N PRO A 112 4.58 13.50 21.95
CA PRO A 112 5.03 14.83 22.37
C PRO A 112 3.89 15.81 22.65
N LEU A 113 2.80 15.68 21.88
CA LEU A 113 1.63 16.52 22.03
C LEU A 113 0.79 16.11 23.25
N LEU A 114 0.64 14.80 23.47
CA LEU A 114 0.00 14.26 24.67
C LEU A 114 0.73 14.72 25.94
N LYS A 115 2.06 14.68 25.91
CA LYS A 115 2.88 15.20 27.02
C LYS A 115 2.62 16.68 27.27
N LEU A 116 2.61 17.50 26.21
CA LEU A 116 2.32 18.92 26.29
C LEU A 116 0.96 19.20 26.94
N LEU A 117 -0.09 18.49 26.51
CA LEU A 117 -1.46 18.66 27.01
C LEU A 117 -1.65 18.19 28.46
N ASN A 118 -0.87 17.20 28.89
CA ASN A 118 -0.89 16.70 30.28
C ASN A 118 -0.08 17.58 31.24
N GLU A 119 0.90 18.33 30.76
CA GLU A 119 1.77 19.18 31.58
C GLU A 119 1.16 20.57 31.89
N GLN A 120 0.04 20.91 31.22
CA GLN A 120 -0.58 22.22 31.38
C GLN A 120 -2.11 22.15 31.33
N LEU A 121 -2.77 23.05 32.05
CA LEU A 121 -4.19 23.31 31.90
C LEU A 121 -4.40 24.42 30.85
N PRO A 122 -5.49 24.36 30.07
CA PRO A 122 -5.82 25.42 29.12
C PRO A 122 -6.28 26.68 29.85
N ASP A 123 -5.98 27.84 29.30
CA ASP A 123 -6.60 29.09 29.73
C ASP A 123 -8.05 29.14 29.23
N VAL A 124 -8.96 29.50 30.09
CA VAL A 124 -10.40 29.48 29.84
C VAL A 124 -10.98 30.88 29.83
N ASN A 125 -11.63 31.27 28.74
CA ASN A 125 -12.36 32.53 28.64
C ASN A 125 -13.74 32.29 27.97
N GLY A 126 -14.81 32.21 28.78
CA GLY A 126 -16.13 31.81 28.30
C GLY A 126 -16.12 30.41 27.68
N ASN A 127 -16.52 30.27 26.42
CA ASN A 127 -16.52 29.01 25.67
C ASN A 127 -15.23 28.78 24.90
N LYS A 128 -14.17 29.53 25.19
CA LYS A 128 -12.89 29.45 24.49
C LYS A 128 -11.84 28.82 25.40
N LEU A 129 -11.19 27.76 24.90
CA LEU A 129 -10.03 27.11 25.51
C LEU A 129 -8.77 27.50 24.73
N THR A 130 -7.83 28.18 25.39
CA THR A 130 -6.55 28.55 24.80
C THR A 130 -5.45 27.63 25.32
N ILE A 131 -4.79 26.90 24.41
CA ILE A 131 -3.71 25.97 24.74
C ILE A 131 -2.39 26.63 24.37
N MET A 132 -1.49 26.72 25.33
CA MET A 132 -0.15 27.25 25.10
C MET A 132 0.72 26.21 24.40
N VAL A 133 1.30 26.55 23.23
CA VAL A 133 2.17 25.68 22.45
C VAL A 133 3.59 26.23 22.38
N ARG A 134 4.57 25.37 22.07
CA ARG A 134 5.98 25.77 22.04
C ARG A 134 6.37 26.44 20.71
N ASN A 135 5.68 26.05 19.62
CA ASN A 135 5.96 26.54 18.27
C ASN A 135 4.70 26.44 17.38
N ASP A 136 4.75 27.06 16.23
CA ASP A 136 3.65 27.10 15.27
C ASP A 136 3.25 25.70 14.73
N THR A 137 4.21 24.80 14.57
CA THR A 137 3.95 23.43 14.10
C THR A 137 3.06 22.65 15.05
N GLU A 138 3.32 22.75 16.37
CA GLU A 138 2.46 22.15 17.41
C GLU A 138 1.07 22.81 17.41
N GLY A 139 1.03 24.12 17.26
CA GLY A 139 -0.23 24.89 17.21
C GLY A 139 -1.09 24.49 16.02
N GLN A 140 -0.50 24.38 14.84
CA GLN A 140 -1.23 23.94 13.64
C GLN A 140 -1.67 22.47 13.72
N ALA A 141 -0.87 21.60 14.29
CA ALA A 141 -1.22 20.20 14.49
C ALA A 141 -2.43 20.07 15.44
N LEU A 142 -2.42 20.79 16.57
CA LEU A 142 -3.56 20.86 17.50
C LEU A 142 -4.81 21.42 16.81
N LYS A 143 -4.68 22.55 16.13
CA LYS A 143 -5.80 23.23 15.51
C LYS A 143 -6.46 22.44 14.39
N ARG A 144 -5.66 21.78 13.52
CA ARG A 144 -6.19 21.04 12.36
C ARG A 144 -6.70 19.65 12.72
N LYS A 145 -6.08 18.97 13.66
CA LYS A 145 -6.29 17.54 13.88
C LYS A 145 -7.08 17.22 15.15
N TYR A 146 -6.95 18.02 16.20
CA TYR A 146 -7.47 17.67 17.52
C TYR A 146 -8.48 18.67 18.09
N SER A 147 -8.56 19.92 17.58
CA SER A 147 -9.50 20.92 18.12
C SER A 147 -10.96 20.48 18.02
N GLY A 148 -11.37 19.92 16.88
CA GLY A 148 -12.71 19.36 16.68
C GLY A 148 -12.99 18.19 17.61
N VAL A 149 -12.03 17.27 17.74
CA VAL A 149 -12.15 16.09 18.62
C VAL A 149 -12.29 16.50 20.08
N ILE A 150 -11.49 17.46 20.57
CA ILE A 150 -11.60 17.98 21.93
C ILE A 150 -12.99 18.62 22.16
N ALA A 151 -13.47 19.42 21.22
CA ALA A 151 -14.79 20.04 21.30
C ALA A 151 -15.91 19.00 21.33
N GLU A 152 -15.86 17.97 20.51
CA GLU A 152 -16.83 16.85 20.49
C GLU A 152 -16.82 16.05 21.79
N ILE A 153 -15.64 15.78 22.38
CA ILE A 153 -15.52 15.11 23.68
C ILE A 153 -16.21 15.93 24.77
N TYR A 154 -15.95 17.25 24.85
CA TYR A 154 -16.62 18.12 25.83
C TYR A 154 -18.13 18.19 25.57
N GLN A 155 -18.55 18.20 24.32
CA GLN A 155 -19.97 18.17 23.97
C GLN A 155 -20.66 16.88 24.46
N SER A 156 -19.96 15.75 24.44
CA SER A 156 -20.49 14.49 24.97
C SER A 156 -20.75 14.51 26.46
N PHE A 157 -20.10 15.40 27.21
CA PHE A 157 -20.33 15.63 28.65
C PHE A 157 -21.44 16.65 28.92
N GLY A 158 -22.04 17.23 27.88
CA GLY A 158 -23.09 18.23 27.98
C GLY A 158 -22.61 19.69 27.93
N PHE A 159 -21.33 19.94 27.66
CA PHE A 159 -20.82 21.29 27.46
C PHE A 159 -21.33 21.91 26.14
N PRO A 160 -21.44 23.25 26.06
CA PRO A 160 -21.74 23.94 24.83
C PRO A 160 -20.57 23.73 23.82
N ASN A 161 -20.80 24.13 22.57
CA ASN A 161 -19.74 24.05 21.54
C ASN A 161 -18.56 24.96 21.94
N LEU A 162 -17.40 24.35 22.21
CA LEU A 162 -16.19 25.02 22.62
C LEU A 162 -15.32 25.39 21.43
N THR A 163 -14.70 26.58 21.50
CA THR A 163 -13.67 26.99 20.54
C THR A 163 -12.29 26.72 21.12
N ILE A 164 -11.50 25.90 20.44
CA ILE A 164 -10.12 25.59 20.84
C ILE A 164 -9.17 26.46 20.07
N GLU A 165 -8.37 27.25 20.75
CA GLU A 165 -7.33 28.09 20.18
C GLU A 165 -5.96 27.73 20.74
N THR A 166 -4.92 28.10 20.00
CA THR A 166 -3.53 27.87 20.40
C THR A 166 -2.78 29.18 20.39
N GLU A 167 -1.96 29.41 21.44
CA GLU A 167 -1.10 30.58 21.58
C GLU A 167 0.35 30.13 21.79
N ILE A 168 1.30 30.78 21.12
CA ILE A 168 2.71 30.41 21.23
C ILE A 168 3.26 31.05 22.51
N LYS A 169 3.78 30.21 23.39
CA LYS A 169 4.46 30.65 24.59
C LYS A 169 5.73 31.41 24.22
N ASN A 170 5.76 32.73 24.39
CA ASN A 170 6.92 33.57 24.05
C ASN A 170 8.15 33.11 24.84
N VAL A 171 9.08 32.39 24.19
CA VAL A 171 10.29 31.80 24.78
C VAL A 171 11.46 32.77 24.77
N GLU A 172 11.25 34.04 24.38
CA GLU A 172 12.35 35.04 24.20
C GLU A 172 13.06 35.47 25.51
N LYS A 173 12.68 34.97 26.67
CA LYS A 173 13.32 35.32 27.96
C LYS A 173 13.74 34.09 28.80
N ASN A 174 13.97 32.96 28.26
CA ASN A 174 14.46 31.83 29.06
C ASN A 174 15.97 31.71 28.93
N GLU A 175 16.71 32.29 29.87
CA GLU A 175 18.17 32.14 29.97
C GLU A 175 18.60 30.67 30.07
N GLU A 176 17.76 29.77 30.56
CA GLU A 176 18.02 28.35 30.60
C GLU A 176 17.98 27.71 29.20
N TYR A 177 17.07 28.16 28.32
CA TYR A 177 17.04 27.65 26.94
C TYR A 177 18.23 28.14 26.12
N GLN A 178 18.68 29.37 26.30
CA GLN A 178 19.90 29.89 25.72
C GLN A 178 21.15 29.14 26.23
N LYS A 179 21.20 28.84 27.51
CA LYS A 179 22.25 27.99 28.13
C LYS A 179 22.20 26.55 27.59
N PHE A 180 21.00 26.00 27.39
CA PHE A 180 20.80 24.66 26.82
C PHE A 180 21.27 24.62 25.34
N LEU A 181 20.91 25.62 24.52
CA LEU A 181 21.35 25.70 23.12
C LEU A 181 22.88 25.87 23.02
N LEU A 182 23.49 26.70 23.88
CA LEU A 182 24.94 26.86 23.96
C LEU A 182 25.64 25.57 24.45
N ALA A 183 25.05 24.88 25.41
CA ALA A 183 25.56 23.60 25.90
C ALA A 183 25.47 22.53 24.80
N LYS A 184 24.35 22.49 24.07
CA LYS A 184 24.16 21.56 22.95
C LYS A 184 25.06 21.86 21.78
N GLN A 185 25.29 23.13 21.44
CA GLN A 185 26.25 23.51 20.42
C GLN A 185 27.69 23.14 20.80
N LYS A 186 28.07 23.27 22.09
CA LYS A 186 29.37 22.79 22.59
C LYS A 186 29.47 21.27 22.54
N GLU A 187 28.42 20.55 22.94
CA GLU A 187 28.38 19.09 22.86
C GLU A 187 28.45 18.61 21.42
N ASP A 188 27.75 19.24 20.47
CA ASP A 188 27.82 18.92 19.04
C ASP A 188 29.20 19.26 18.44
N GLN A 189 29.84 20.36 18.88
CA GLN A 189 31.22 20.67 18.51
C GLN A 189 32.23 19.68 19.11
N GLU A 190 32.05 19.29 20.37
CA GLU A 190 32.91 18.30 21.03
C GLU A 190 32.74 16.91 20.39
N ARG A 191 31.50 16.52 20.05
CA ARG A 191 31.24 15.30 19.26
C ARG A 191 31.84 15.37 17.85
N GLY A 192 31.75 16.52 17.19
CA GLY A 192 32.39 16.76 15.89
C GLY A 192 33.91 16.66 15.98
N LEU A 193 34.52 17.25 17.03
CA LEU A 193 35.97 17.15 17.27
C LEU A 193 36.36 15.73 17.66
N GLN A 194 35.60 15.04 18.51
CA GLN A 194 35.83 13.65 18.88
C GLN A 194 35.71 12.73 17.66
N ALA A 195 34.71 12.94 16.79
CA ALA A 195 34.57 12.20 15.54
C ALA A 195 35.75 12.45 14.57
N MET A 196 36.26 13.69 14.49
CA MET A 196 37.46 14.01 13.71
C MET A 196 38.72 13.40 14.29
N VAL A 197 38.88 13.43 15.63
CA VAL A 197 39.99 12.80 16.32
C VAL A 197 39.92 11.27 16.21
N GLU A 198 38.71 10.71 16.21
CA GLU A 198 38.50 9.27 16.02
C GLU A 198 38.73 8.84 14.57
N LEU A 199 38.36 9.70 13.57
CA LEU A 199 38.70 9.52 12.15
C LEU A 199 40.23 9.63 11.94
N GLN A 200 40.87 10.63 12.53
CA GLN A 200 42.35 10.80 12.50
C GLN A 200 43.06 9.67 13.24
N LYS A 201 42.52 9.19 14.36
CA LYS A 201 43.03 7.98 15.01
C LYS A 201 42.87 6.74 14.15
N LYS A 202 41.72 6.57 13.50
CA LYS A 202 41.50 5.45 12.57
C LYS A 202 42.37 5.54 11.31
N GLU A 203 42.72 6.74 10.85
CA GLU A 203 43.68 6.94 9.76
C GLU A 203 45.12 6.71 10.26
N ALA A 204 45.48 7.20 11.44
CA ALA A 204 46.80 6.96 12.04
C ALA A 204 46.98 5.50 12.49
N GLU A 205 45.91 4.83 12.94
CA GLU A 205 45.95 3.39 13.25
C GLU A 205 46.03 2.54 11.98
N LYS A 206 45.59 3.01 10.82
CA LYS A 206 45.84 2.37 9.52
C LYS A 206 47.31 2.47 9.09
N ASP A 207 47.99 3.55 9.44
CA ASP A 207 49.40 3.75 9.09
C ASP A 207 50.38 3.07 10.07
N HIS A 208 49.95 2.69 11.28
CA HIS A 208 50.76 2.05 12.28
C HIS A 208 50.48 0.55 12.50
N ALA A 209 49.54 -0.03 11.80
CA ALA A 209 49.23 -1.47 11.82
C ALA A 209 49.99 -2.25 10.73
N SER A 210 51.23 -1.88 10.46
CA SER A 210 52.15 -2.70 9.64
C SER A 210 53.04 -3.56 10.53
N GLY A 211 52.44 -4.34 11.45
CA GLY A 211 53.06 -5.48 12.08
C GLY A 211 52.44 -6.74 11.49
N ASP A 212 53.24 -7.66 10.97
CA ASP A 212 52.92 -8.91 10.28
C ASP A 212 51.54 -9.51 10.56
N ILE A 213 50.49 -9.00 9.89
CA ILE A 213 49.23 -9.70 9.77
C ILE A 213 49.36 -10.62 8.54
N PRO A 214 49.10 -11.94 8.67
CA PRO A 214 49.16 -12.85 7.55
C PRO A 214 48.28 -12.34 6.44
N SER A 215 48.81 -12.07 5.26
CA SER A 215 48.13 -11.62 4.07
C SER A 215 47.33 -12.76 3.44
N GLY A 216 46.26 -13.22 4.14
CA GLY A 216 45.35 -14.30 3.65
C GLY A 216 44.06 -14.32 4.41
N PRO A 217 43.07 -15.13 3.97
CA PRO A 217 41.80 -15.30 4.67
C PRO A 217 42.01 -15.77 6.10
N LEU A 218 41.24 -15.24 7.05
CA LEU A 218 41.31 -15.60 8.45
C LEU A 218 41.16 -17.12 8.65
N SER A 219 42.07 -17.73 9.35
CA SER A 219 42.02 -19.16 9.72
C SER A 219 42.44 -19.35 11.16
N ILE A 220 41.56 -19.90 11.98
CA ILE A 220 41.80 -20.24 13.38
C ILE A 220 41.59 -21.75 13.51
N GLY A 221 42.60 -22.45 14.01
CA GLY A 221 42.61 -23.90 14.09
C GLY A 221 42.96 -24.58 12.77
N LEU A 222 42.38 -25.74 12.53
CA LEU A 222 42.62 -26.54 11.32
C LEU A 222 41.77 -26.10 10.14
N THR A 223 42.31 -26.20 8.95
CA THR A 223 41.54 -25.96 7.71
C THR A 223 40.40 -26.96 7.56
N ILE A 224 39.18 -26.45 7.33
CA ILE A 224 37.98 -27.24 7.06
C ILE A 224 37.91 -27.43 5.55
N LYS A 225 38.08 -28.67 5.09
CA LYS A 225 38.07 -28.99 3.64
C LYS A 225 36.69 -28.86 3.01
N ASP A 226 36.63 -28.53 1.75
CA ASP A 226 35.33 -28.38 0.99
C ASP A 226 34.56 -29.71 0.87
N ASN A 227 35.24 -30.87 1.00
CA ASN A 227 34.59 -32.17 1.02
C ASN A 227 34.12 -32.59 2.44
N SER A 228 34.13 -31.69 3.42
CA SER A 228 33.56 -31.94 4.75
C SER A 228 32.04 -32.01 4.61
N ASP A 229 31.41 -32.85 5.43
CA ASP A 229 29.94 -32.97 5.48
C ASP A 229 29.35 -31.75 6.21
N PHE A 230 28.96 -30.71 5.46
CA PHE A 230 28.33 -29.52 6.00
C PHE A 230 26.86 -29.77 6.28
N ARG A 231 26.42 -29.38 7.49
CA ARG A 231 25.01 -29.46 7.89
C ARG A 231 24.35 -28.08 7.75
N SER A 232 23.12 -28.08 7.26
CA SER A 232 22.29 -26.88 7.35
C SER A 232 21.93 -26.60 8.81
N LEU A 233 21.89 -25.34 9.21
CA LEU A 233 21.59 -24.96 10.59
C LEU A 233 20.17 -25.38 11.04
N ILE A 234 19.21 -25.46 10.11
CA ILE A 234 17.85 -25.93 10.39
C ILE A 234 17.82 -27.41 10.77
N ASP A 235 18.77 -28.20 10.28
CA ASP A 235 18.85 -29.65 10.56
C ASP A 235 19.53 -29.97 11.89
N ILE A 236 20.04 -28.95 12.62
CA ILE A 236 20.64 -29.10 13.93
C ILE A 236 19.56 -28.98 14.99
N VAL A 237 19.05 -30.12 15.43
CA VAL A 237 17.94 -30.20 16.40
C VAL A 237 18.34 -30.82 17.74
N ASP A 238 19.54 -31.37 17.87
CA ASP A 238 20.03 -32.05 19.11
C ASP A 238 21.56 -31.91 19.28
N GLU A 239 22.08 -32.38 20.36
CA GLU A 239 23.53 -32.39 20.66
C GLU A 239 24.28 -33.29 19.69
N GLU A 240 25.38 -32.79 19.12
CA GLU A 240 26.23 -33.51 18.18
C GLU A 240 27.73 -33.31 18.53
N ARG A 241 28.53 -34.41 18.46
CA ARG A 241 29.95 -34.35 18.85
C ARG A 241 30.86 -33.69 17.82
N LYS A 242 30.47 -33.71 16.53
CA LYS A 242 31.29 -33.15 15.45
C LYS A 242 30.40 -32.72 14.31
N VAL A 243 30.26 -31.42 14.11
CA VAL A 243 29.49 -30.79 13.04
C VAL A 243 30.35 -29.74 12.36
N ALA A 244 30.19 -29.61 11.06
CA ALA A 244 30.72 -28.51 10.27
C ALA A 244 29.53 -27.72 9.69
N VAL A 245 29.57 -26.40 9.83
CA VAL A 245 28.56 -25.48 9.28
C VAL A 245 29.26 -24.34 8.55
N GLU A 246 28.54 -23.72 7.64
CA GLU A 246 28.97 -22.46 7.02
C GLU A 246 27.89 -21.40 7.15
N GLY A 247 28.28 -20.16 7.32
CA GLY A 247 27.31 -19.09 7.47
C GLY A 247 27.92 -17.69 7.61
N TYR A 248 27.02 -16.74 7.64
CA TYR A 248 27.27 -15.31 7.79
C TYR A 248 27.26 -14.90 9.25
N ILE A 249 28.32 -14.21 9.71
CA ILE A 249 28.39 -13.66 11.07
C ILE A 249 27.59 -12.37 11.15
N PHE A 250 26.50 -12.36 11.91
CA PHE A 250 25.68 -11.16 12.10
C PHE A 250 25.87 -10.47 13.45
N ASP A 251 26.57 -11.13 14.40
CA ASP A 251 26.94 -10.58 15.72
C ASP A 251 28.24 -11.24 16.23
N ALA A 252 29.16 -10.49 16.84
CA ALA A 252 30.39 -11.02 17.40
C ALA A 252 30.84 -10.20 18.61
N GLU A 253 31.24 -10.87 19.67
CA GLU A 253 31.70 -10.29 20.93
C GLU A 253 32.88 -11.09 21.48
N ILE A 254 33.86 -10.41 22.08
CA ILE A 254 35.02 -11.02 22.72
C ILE A 254 35.04 -10.59 24.19
N ARG A 255 35.24 -11.56 25.09
CA ARG A 255 35.38 -11.32 26.52
C ARG A 255 36.64 -12.00 27.06
N GLU A 256 37.39 -11.30 27.91
CA GLU A 256 38.43 -11.93 28.70
C GLU A 256 37.85 -12.62 29.94
N LEU A 257 38.25 -13.85 30.15
CA LEU A 257 37.84 -14.65 31.30
C LEU A 257 38.84 -14.46 32.45
N ARG A 258 38.35 -14.69 33.67
CA ARG A 258 39.19 -14.64 34.87
C ARG A 258 40.41 -15.60 34.83
N SER A 259 40.39 -16.59 33.96
CA SER A 259 41.47 -17.53 33.69
C SER A 259 42.58 -16.98 32.76
N GLY A 260 42.45 -15.76 32.25
CA GLY A 260 43.34 -15.15 31.27
C GLY A 260 43.15 -15.66 29.83
N ARG A 261 42.11 -16.47 29.58
CA ARG A 261 41.70 -16.90 28.23
C ARG A 261 40.68 -15.94 27.65
N SER A 262 40.70 -15.78 26.34
CA SER A 262 39.65 -15.04 25.62
C SER A 262 38.52 -15.99 25.21
N LEU A 263 37.28 -15.54 25.39
CA LEU A 263 36.07 -16.18 24.87
C LEU A 263 35.56 -15.33 23.71
N LEU A 264 35.59 -15.90 22.52
CA LEU A 264 34.89 -15.37 21.35
C LEU A 264 33.49 -15.97 21.30
N THR A 265 32.49 -15.11 21.26
CA THR A 265 31.08 -15.49 21.06
C THR A 265 30.58 -14.79 19.80
N PHE A 266 30.04 -15.53 18.84
CA PHE A 266 29.45 -14.94 17.64
C PHE A 266 28.23 -15.73 17.22
N LYS A 267 27.37 -15.08 16.46
CA LYS A 267 26.14 -15.68 15.93
C LYS A 267 26.25 -15.80 14.43
N ILE A 268 25.97 -16.98 13.92
CA ILE A 268 25.96 -17.24 12.46
C ILE A 268 24.60 -17.68 11.97
N THR A 269 24.34 -17.41 10.71
CA THR A 269 23.18 -17.89 9.98
C THR A 269 23.58 -18.35 8.58
N ASP A 270 22.98 -19.44 8.14
CA ASP A 270 23.01 -19.91 6.75
C ASP A 270 21.69 -19.54 6.04
N TYR A 271 20.88 -18.65 6.64
CA TYR A 271 19.54 -18.24 6.26
C TYR A 271 18.43 -19.32 6.39
N THR A 272 18.77 -20.55 6.77
CA THR A 272 17.77 -21.57 7.16
C THR A 272 17.44 -21.49 8.65
N SER A 273 18.45 -21.21 9.47
CA SER A 273 18.36 -21.00 10.91
C SER A 273 19.54 -20.15 11.39
N SER A 274 19.72 -20.04 12.71
CA SER A 274 20.88 -19.39 13.31
C SER A 274 21.33 -20.10 14.57
N ILE A 275 22.63 -20.05 14.84
CA ILE A 275 23.21 -20.64 16.06
C ILE A 275 24.28 -19.73 16.67
N MET A 276 24.39 -19.75 17.98
CA MET A 276 25.47 -19.09 18.70
C MET A 276 26.68 -20.00 18.72
N VAL A 277 27.85 -19.47 18.35
CA VAL A 277 29.14 -20.16 18.44
C VAL A 277 29.96 -19.58 19.58
N LYS A 278 30.50 -20.43 20.44
CA LYS A 278 31.43 -20.08 21.53
C LYS A 278 32.77 -20.72 21.26
N MET A 279 33.82 -19.95 21.34
CA MET A 279 35.20 -20.42 21.12
C MET A 279 36.12 -19.89 22.19
N PHE A 280 36.96 -20.78 22.77
CA PHE A 280 37.90 -20.45 23.82
C PHE A 280 39.33 -20.41 23.24
N SER A 281 40.09 -19.35 23.50
CA SER A 281 41.46 -19.27 23.04
C SER A 281 42.33 -20.37 23.67
N ARG A 282 43.08 -21.06 22.84
CA ARG A 282 44.03 -22.09 23.29
C ARG A 282 45.35 -21.45 23.79
N ASP A 283 45.73 -20.36 23.14
CA ASP A 283 46.94 -19.59 23.39
C ASP A 283 46.75 -18.10 23.13
N LYS A 284 47.84 -17.31 23.16
CA LYS A 284 47.80 -15.87 22.89
C LYS A 284 47.62 -15.53 21.39
N GLU A 285 48.04 -16.45 20.51
CA GLU A 285 47.89 -16.26 19.05
C GLU A 285 46.42 -16.38 18.65
N ASP A 286 45.70 -17.39 19.18
CA ASP A 286 44.27 -17.51 19.00
C ASP A 286 43.53 -16.25 19.50
N ALA A 287 43.95 -15.74 20.69
CA ALA A 287 43.30 -14.53 21.25
C ALA A 287 43.48 -13.28 20.36
N ALA A 288 44.64 -13.16 19.69
CA ALA A 288 44.89 -12.08 18.73
C ALA A 288 44.04 -12.26 17.45
N LEU A 289 43.95 -13.51 16.94
CA LEU A 289 43.14 -13.82 15.78
C LEU A 289 41.60 -13.62 16.02
N PHE A 290 41.14 -13.81 17.25
CA PHE A 290 39.77 -13.54 17.63
C PHE A 290 39.34 -12.08 17.36
N GLN A 291 40.26 -11.12 17.51
CA GLN A 291 40.02 -9.70 17.24
C GLN A 291 39.70 -9.42 15.76
N LEU A 292 40.07 -10.35 14.87
CA LEU A 292 39.80 -10.23 13.43
C LEU A 292 38.43 -10.78 13.03
N VAL A 293 37.77 -11.57 13.91
CA VAL A 293 36.39 -12.08 13.65
C VAL A 293 35.41 -10.96 13.85
N LYS A 294 34.74 -10.57 12.77
CA LYS A 294 33.83 -9.42 12.75
C LYS A 294 32.49 -9.77 12.11
N LYS A 295 31.45 -9.04 12.50
CA LYS A 295 30.19 -8.99 11.77
C LYS A 295 30.45 -8.69 10.30
N GLY A 296 29.75 -9.38 9.40
CA GLY A 296 29.91 -9.23 7.96
C GLY A 296 30.73 -10.32 7.29
N MET A 297 31.45 -11.16 8.07
CA MET A 297 32.29 -12.24 7.53
C MET A 297 31.43 -13.48 7.24
N TRP A 298 31.81 -14.19 6.18
CA TRP A 298 31.37 -15.57 5.95
C TRP A 298 32.42 -16.53 6.40
N VAL A 299 32.01 -17.54 7.14
CA VAL A 299 32.95 -18.49 7.76
C VAL A 299 32.43 -19.92 7.68
N LYS A 300 33.35 -20.86 7.58
CA LYS A 300 33.19 -22.27 7.92
C LYS A 300 33.54 -22.45 9.37
N VAL A 301 32.72 -23.14 10.13
CA VAL A 301 32.94 -23.42 11.54
C VAL A 301 32.82 -24.92 11.77
N ARG A 302 33.72 -25.50 12.50
CA ARG A 302 33.64 -26.90 12.93
C ARG A 302 33.74 -26.97 14.45
N GLY A 303 32.88 -27.74 15.06
CA GLY A 303 32.80 -27.90 16.52
C GLY A 303 31.84 -28.98 16.96
N SER A 304 31.37 -28.90 18.20
CA SER A 304 30.30 -29.74 18.77
C SER A 304 29.09 -28.90 19.14
N ILE A 305 27.92 -29.48 19.01
CA ILE A 305 26.68 -28.87 19.46
C ILE A 305 26.35 -29.35 20.85
N GLN A 306 26.03 -28.45 21.76
CA GLN A 306 25.74 -28.73 23.18
C GLN A 306 24.61 -27.87 23.68
N ASN A 307 23.84 -28.39 24.64
CA ASN A 307 22.85 -27.61 25.37
C ASN A 307 23.55 -26.67 26.36
N ASP A 308 23.41 -25.39 26.20
CA ASP A 308 24.01 -24.39 27.11
C ASP A 308 23.00 -23.95 28.17
N THR A 309 23.33 -24.23 29.41
CA THR A 309 22.45 -23.94 30.56
C THR A 309 22.21 -22.46 30.80
N PHE A 310 23.11 -21.57 30.34
CA PHE A 310 22.99 -20.12 30.49
C PHE A 310 22.12 -19.50 29.38
N VAL A 311 22.32 -19.98 28.14
CA VAL A 311 21.53 -19.51 26.97
C VAL A 311 20.18 -20.23 26.93
N ARG A 312 20.07 -21.42 27.50
CA ARG A 312 18.92 -22.31 27.46
C ARG A 312 18.54 -22.72 26.04
N ASP A 313 19.55 -22.91 25.19
CA ASP A 313 19.41 -23.27 23.80
C ASP A 313 20.66 -24.07 23.35
N LEU A 314 20.57 -24.66 22.16
CA LEU A 314 21.72 -25.29 21.53
C LEU A 314 22.76 -24.24 21.14
N VAL A 315 24.00 -24.47 21.50
CA VAL A 315 25.16 -23.65 21.09
C VAL A 315 26.22 -24.52 20.45
N MET A 316 26.98 -23.95 19.54
CA MET A 316 28.13 -24.59 18.95
C MET A 316 29.38 -24.22 19.73
N ILE A 317 30.10 -25.21 20.26
CA ILE A 317 31.45 -25.02 20.77
C ILE A 317 32.45 -25.21 19.63
N GLY A 318 32.89 -24.06 19.07
CA GLY A 318 33.76 -24.02 17.89
C GLY A 318 35.20 -24.41 18.23
N ASN A 319 35.80 -25.21 17.36
CA ASN A 319 37.21 -25.60 17.40
C ASN A 319 38.01 -24.94 16.28
N ASP A 320 37.44 -24.83 15.12
CA ASP A 320 38.09 -24.31 13.92
C ASP A 320 37.17 -23.31 13.22
N ILE A 321 37.70 -22.19 12.73
CA ILE A 321 37.02 -21.18 11.92
C ILE A 321 37.91 -20.89 10.69
N ASN A 322 37.34 -20.90 9.52
CA ASN A 322 38.00 -20.45 8.31
C ASN A 322 37.11 -19.41 7.60
N GLU A 323 37.64 -18.24 7.33
CA GLU A 323 36.97 -17.25 6.49
C GLU A 323 36.82 -17.78 5.09
N ILE A 324 35.63 -17.60 4.54
CA ILE A 324 35.32 -17.91 3.15
C ILE A 324 34.79 -16.67 2.44
N LYS A 325 35.07 -16.59 1.17
CA LYS A 325 34.35 -15.62 0.33
C LYS A 325 33.09 -16.30 -0.15
N PRO A 326 31.89 -15.77 0.16
CA PRO A 326 30.68 -16.34 -0.37
C PRO A 326 30.79 -16.38 -1.88
N VAL A 327 30.52 -17.51 -2.48
CA VAL A 327 30.37 -17.61 -3.93
C VAL A 327 29.09 -16.89 -4.30
N GLY A 328 29.17 -15.57 -4.44
CA GLY A 328 28.02 -14.79 -4.88
C GLY A 328 27.52 -15.30 -6.22
N ARG A 329 26.19 -15.22 -6.41
CA ARG A 329 25.59 -15.57 -7.71
C ARG A 329 26.30 -14.83 -8.85
N LYS A 330 26.64 -15.54 -9.89
CA LYS A 330 27.33 -15.02 -11.08
C LYS A 330 26.40 -15.15 -12.27
N ASP A 331 26.29 -14.12 -13.07
CA ASP A 331 25.66 -14.23 -14.37
C ASP A 331 26.69 -14.77 -15.36
N THR A 332 26.53 -16.02 -15.76
CA THR A 332 27.47 -16.74 -16.64
C THR A 332 27.11 -16.68 -18.11
N ALA A 333 26.03 -15.98 -18.47
CA ALA A 333 25.70 -15.72 -19.87
C ALA A 333 26.85 -14.98 -20.58
N PRO A 334 27.05 -15.16 -21.92
CA PRO A 334 28.02 -14.39 -22.69
C PRO A 334 27.81 -12.86 -22.47
N GLU A 335 28.89 -12.10 -22.61
CA GLU A 335 28.87 -10.66 -22.33
C GLU A 335 27.91 -9.88 -23.26
N ASP A 336 27.81 -10.32 -24.51
CA ASP A 336 26.91 -9.79 -25.53
C ASP A 336 25.46 -10.34 -25.44
N GLU A 337 25.21 -11.29 -24.54
CA GLU A 337 23.90 -11.92 -24.34
C GLU A 337 23.32 -11.66 -22.93
N LYS A 338 23.76 -10.58 -22.26
CA LYS A 338 23.21 -10.15 -20.96
C LYS A 338 21.83 -9.53 -21.14
N ARG A 339 20.92 -9.85 -20.24
CA ARG A 339 19.58 -9.23 -20.17
C ARG A 339 19.62 -7.81 -19.58
N VAL A 340 18.57 -7.07 -19.79
CA VAL A 340 18.27 -5.83 -19.06
C VAL A 340 17.05 -6.04 -18.20
N GLU A 341 17.11 -5.65 -16.89
CA GLU A 341 15.92 -5.64 -16.04
C GLU A 341 15.13 -4.37 -16.31
N LEU A 342 13.84 -4.51 -16.64
CA LEU A 342 12.95 -3.39 -16.98
C LEU A 342 11.88 -3.12 -15.91
N HIS A 343 11.78 -3.96 -14.85
CA HIS A 343 10.76 -3.83 -13.81
C HIS A 343 11.37 -4.10 -12.42
N LEU A 344 11.73 -3.03 -11.73
CA LEU A 344 12.47 -3.10 -10.49
C LEU A 344 12.03 -2.04 -9.48
N HIS A 345 11.85 -2.45 -8.24
CA HIS A 345 11.43 -1.64 -7.10
C HIS A 345 12.57 -1.44 -6.09
N THR A 346 12.59 -0.26 -5.49
CA THR A 346 13.51 0.14 -4.44
C THR A 346 12.73 0.39 -3.12
N PRO A 347 13.38 0.68 -2.00
CA PRO A 347 12.68 1.07 -0.77
C PRO A 347 11.79 2.32 -0.91
N MET A 348 11.87 3.04 -2.04
CA MET A 348 10.93 4.12 -2.36
C MET A 348 9.56 3.61 -2.78
N SER A 349 9.45 2.34 -3.21
CA SER A 349 8.19 1.57 -3.25
C SER A 349 7.80 1.22 -1.82
N GLN A 350 7.17 2.19 -1.16
CA GLN A 350 6.97 2.23 0.28
C GLN A 350 6.35 0.94 0.82
N MET A 351 7.00 0.35 1.85
CA MET A 351 6.56 -0.84 2.56
C MET A 351 6.45 -2.11 1.69
N ASP A 352 7.21 -2.17 0.59
CA ASP A 352 7.20 -3.34 -0.30
C ASP A 352 8.61 -3.84 -0.66
N ALA A 353 9.49 -3.03 -1.24
CA ALA A 353 10.85 -3.45 -1.58
C ALA A 353 11.87 -3.12 -0.48
N VAL A 354 12.97 -3.90 -0.41
CA VAL A 354 13.92 -3.84 0.73
C VAL A 354 15.37 -3.54 0.34
N THR A 355 15.77 -3.69 -0.92
CA THR A 355 17.16 -3.49 -1.34
C THR A 355 17.39 -2.08 -1.89
N PRO A 356 18.38 -1.31 -1.37
CA PRO A 356 18.72 0.00 -1.90
C PRO A 356 19.07 -0.04 -3.39
N VAL A 357 18.66 0.98 -4.14
CA VAL A 357 18.88 1.07 -5.59
C VAL A 357 20.36 1.00 -5.96
N SER A 358 21.24 1.62 -5.17
CA SER A 358 22.69 1.58 -5.38
C SER A 358 23.28 0.18 -5.33
N ALA A 359 22.75 -0.70 -4.46
CA ALA A 359 23.18 -2.11 -4.38
C ALA A 359 22.72 -2.92 -5.60
N LEU A 360 21.48 -2.71 -6.06
CA LEU A 360 20.94 -3.36 -7.27
C LEU A 360 21.72 -2.95 -8.53
N ILE A 361 22.02 -1.66 -8.68
CA ILE A 361 22.81 -1.13 -9.79
C ILE A 361 24.25 -1.69 -9.78
N ALA A 362 24.89 -1.70 -8.61
CA ALA A 362 26.23 -2.27 -8.47
C ALA A 362 26.27 -3.77 -8.82
N GLN A 363 25.22 -4.51 -8.45
CA GLN A 363 25.11 -5.93 -8.79
C GLN A 363 24.85 -6.14 -10.28
N ALA A 364 24.01 -5.34 -10.93
CA ALA A 364 23.78 -5.39 -12.37
C ALA A 364 25.09 -5.17 -13.15
N LYS A 365 25.87 -4.15 -12.76
CA LYS A 365 27.22 -3.92 -13.35
C LYS A 365 28.17 -5.09 -13.14
N LYS A 366 28.19 -5.65 -11.92
CA LYS A 366 29.03 -6.83 -11.60
C LYS A 366 28.68 -8.04 -12.45
N TRP A 367 27.42 -8.17 -12.88
CA TRP A 367 26.94 -9.22 -13.77
C TRP A 367 27.15 -8.90 -15.25
N GLY A 368 27.61 -7.70 -15.60
CA GLY A 368 27.87 -7.26 -16.96
C GLY A 368 26.63 -6.77 -17.70
N HIS A 369 25.54 -6.45 -16.99
CA HIS A 369 24.37 -5.84 -17.60
C HIS A 369 24.71 -4.43 -18.08
N LYS A 370 24.23 -4.03 -19.28
CA LYS A 370 24.52 -2.71 -19.84
C LYS A 370 23.61 -1.61 -19.33
N ALA A 371 22.41 -1.98 -18.86
CA ALA A 371 21.41 -1.05 -18.35
C ALA A 371 20.53 -1.73 -17.28
N ILE A 372 19.83 -0.94 -16.50
CA ILE A 372 18.85 -1.39 -15.51
C ILE A 372 17.77 -0.31 -15.37
N ALA A 373 16.49 -0.72 -15.31
CA ALA A 373 15.40 0.19 -15.03
C ALA A 373 15.16 0.35 -13.52
N VAL A 374 14.56 1.48 -13.16
CA VAL A 374 13.98 1.73 -11.83
C VAL A 374 12.54 2.14 -12.04
N THR A 375 11.59 1.39 -11.45
CA THR A 375 10.14 1.52 -11.71
C THR A 375 9.33 1.43 -10.42
N ASP A 376 9.63 2.29 -9.44
CA ASP A 376 8.95 2.33 -8.16
C ASP A 376 7.44 2.59 -8.28
N HIS A 377 6.65 2.13 -7.32
CA HIS A 377 5.19 2.31 -7.28
C HIS A 377 4.81 3.79 -7.20
N ALA A 378 4.34 4.34 -8.30
CA ALA A 378 3.78 5.69 -8.45
C ALA A 378 4.70 6.85 -8.00
N VAL A 379 6.02 6.62 -7.84
CA VAL A 379 6.97 7.62 -7.34
C VAL A 379 8.29 7.60 -8.10
N ALA A 380 9.03 8.72 -8.06
CA ALA A 380 10.31 8.92 -8.75
C ALA A 380 11.47 9.30 -7.78
N GLN A 381 11.29 9.08 -6.47
CA GLN A 381 12.26 9.54 -5.46
C GLN A 381 13.61 8.82 -5.51
N SER A 382 13.69 7.61 -6.08
CA SER A 382 14.95 6.88 -6.26
C SER A 382 15.85 7.42 -7.38
N PHE A 383 15.35 8.28 -8.28
CA PHE A 383 16.08 8.74 -9.45
C PHE A 383 17.41 9.46 -9.13
N PRO A 384 17.50 10.35 -8.12
CA PRO A 384 18.78 10.98 -7.78
C PRO A 384 19.85 9.98 -7.33
N GLU A 385 19.47 9.01 -6.47
CA GLU A 385 20.38 7.96 -6.01
C GLU A 385 20.77 7.03 -7.17
N ALA A 386 19.79 6.62 -8.01
CA ALA A 386 20.03 5.79 -9.18
C ALA A 386 21.00 6.47 -10.17
N TYR A 387 20.83 7.77 -10.42
CA TYR A 387 21.73 8.56 -11.28
C TYR A 387 23.17 8.58 -10.75
N GLY A 388 23.33 8.87 -9.45
CA GLY A 388 24.65 8.85 -8.80
C GLY A 388 25.31 7.46 -8.85
N ALA A 389 24.53 6.40 -8.58
CA ALA A 389 24.98 5.01 -8.65
C ALA A 389 25.31 4.58 -10.09
N GLY A 390 24.51 5.00 -11.07
CA GLY A 390 24.74 4.76 -12.49
C GLY A 390 26.05 5.36 -12.95
N LYS A 391 26.31 6.64 -12.64
CA LYS A 391 27.58 7.31 -12.92
C LYS A 391 28.78 6.59 -12.26
N LYS A 392 28.65 6.24 -10.97
CA LYS A 392 29.73 5.58 -10.22
C LYS A 392 30.10 4.21 -10.80
N ASN A 393 29.10 3.46 -11.27
CA ASN A 393 29.30 2.11 -11.78
C ASN A 393 29.40 2.03 -13.31
N ASP A 394 29.30 3.14 -14.01
CA ASP A 394 29.31 3.22 -15.49
C ASP A 394 28.28 2.24 -16.09
N ILE A 395 27.01 2.43 -15.73
CA ILE A 395 25.87 1.65 -16.22
C ILE A 395 24.71 2.59 -16.54
N LYS A 396 24.02 2.37 -17.66
CA LYS A 396 22.85 3.14 -18.08
C LYS A 396 21.65 2.88 -17.17
N ILE A 397 21.02 3.96 -16.69
CA ILE A 397 19.81 3.88 -15.90
C ILE A 397 18.60 4.22 -16.77
N LEU A 398 17.58 3.38 -16.73
CA LEU A 398 16.30 3.61 -17.39
C LEU A 398 15.30 4.10 -16.35
N TYR A 399 14.90 5.37 -16.46
CA TYR A 399 14.01 6.01 -15.48
C TYR A 399 12.56 5.72 -15.80
N GLY A 400 11.86 5.10 -14.87
CA GLY A 400 10.47 4.71 -15.04
C GLY A 400 9.69 4.69 -13.72
N VAL A 401 8.39 4.45 -13.83
CA VAL A 401 7.46 4.36 -12.70
C VAL A 401 6.42 3.28 -13.00
N GLU A 402 6.11 2.42 -12.05
CA GLU A 402 4.92 1.58 -12.12
C GLU A 402 3.71 2.38 -11.63
N VAL A 403 2.74 2.66 -12.48
CA VAL A 403 1.53 3.42 -12.16
C VAL A 403 0.31 2.53 -12.00
N ASN A 404 -0.68 3.01 -11.27
CA ASN A 404 -2.01 2.40 -11.19
C ASN A 404 -2.90 3.01 -12.30
N LEU A 405 -2.82 2.43 -13.50
CA LEU A 405 -3.61 2.84 -14.66
C LEU A 405 -5.08 2.51 -14.43
N VAL A 406 -5.98 3.46 -14.67
CA VAL A 406 -7.42 3.25 -14.63
C VAL A 406 -8.03 3.57 -15.99
N ASP A 407 -8.92 2.72 -16.46
CA ASP A 407 -9.70 3.01 -17.65
C ASP A 407 -10.88 3.92 -17.26
N ASP A 408 -10.78 5.17 -17.66
CA ASP A 408 -11.82 6.20 -17.48
C ASP A 408 -12.77 6.27 -18.67
N GLY A 409 -12.59 5.42 -19.67
CA GLY A 409 -13.39 5.29 -20.86
C GLY A 409 -14.25 4.02 -20.93
N VAL A 410 -14.50 3.33 -19.80
CA VAL A 410 -15.35 2.13 -19.80
C VAL A 410 -16.77 2.49 -20.26
N PRO A 411 -17.27 1.86 -21.33
CA PRO A 411 -18.58 2.18 -21.86
C PRO A 411 -19.70 1.68 -20.93
N ILE A 412 -20.78 2.46 -20.86
CA ILE A 412 -22.02 2.06 -20.18
C ILE A 412 -22.82 1.11 -21.11
N ALA A 413 -22.72 1.32 -22.41
CA ALA A 413 -23.42 0.54 -23.42
C ALA A 413 -22.43 0.02 -24.48
N TYR A 414 -22.56 -1.25 -24.86
CA TYR A 414 -21.78 -1.91 -25.91
C TYR A 414 -22.65 -2.15 -27.12
N ASN A 415 -22.04 -2.29 -28.30
CA ASN A 415 -22.75 -2.44 -29.57
C ASN A 415 -23.86 -1.40 -29.71
N ASP A 416 -23.52 -0.16 -29.35
CA ASP A 416 -24.51 0.94 -29.23
C ASP A 416 -25.22 1.22 -30.55
N THR A 417 -26.54 1.34 -30.45
CA THR A 417 -27.43 1.59 -31.58
C THR A 417 -28.47 2.66 -31.22
N HIS A 418 -28.99 3.34 -32.22
CA HIS A 418 -30.03 4.35 -32.01
C HIS A 418 -31.41 3.69 -31.82
N ARG A 419 -31.57 3.01 -30.68
CA ARG A 419 -32.81 2.36 -30.26
C ARG A 419 -33.46 3.13 -29.12
N LEU A 420 -34.78 3.33 -29.20
CA LEU A 420 -35.54 4.02 -28.16
C LEU A 420 -35.72 3.11 -26.95
N LEU A 421 -35.26 3.55 -25.79
CA LEU A 421 -35.27 2.73 -24.58
C LEU A 421 -36.66 2.42 -24.05
N ALA A 422 -37.64 3.31 -24.30
CA ALA A 422 -38.99 3.15 -23.79
C ALA A 422 -39.78 1.99 -24.42
N ASP A 423 -39.52 1.70 -25.71
CA ASP A 423 -40.28 0.70 -26.48
C ASP A 423 -39.51 -0.60 -26.69
N ASP A 424 -38.33 -0.72 -26.05
CA ASP A 424 -37.41 -1.84 -26.32
C ASP A 424 -37.70 -3.07 -25.44
N THR A 425 -37.25 -4.20 -25.91
CA THR A 425 -37.26 -5.46 -25.14
C THR A 425 -35.90 -5.69 -24.56
N PHE A 426 -35.82 -5.92 -23.24
CA PHE A 426 -34.59 -6.17 -22.52
C PHE A 426 -34.52 -7.64 -22.08
N VAL A 427 -33.38 -8.26 -22.27
CA VAL A 427 -33.04 -9.56 -21.72
C VAL A 427 -31.95 -9.36 -20.66
N VAL A 428 -32.39 -9.35 -19.40
CA VAL A 428 -31.49 -9.19 -18.25
C VAL A 428 -31.02 -10.58 -17.81
N PHE A 429 -29.73 -10.84 -17.90
CA PHE A 429 -29.18 -12.18 -17.66
C PHE A 429 -28.01 -12.16 -16.71
N ASP A 430 -27.74 -13.30 -16.13
CA ASP A 430 -26.65 -13.56 -15.22
C ASP A 430 -26.14 -14.99 -15.42
N VAL A 431 -24.85 -15.22 -15.19
CA VAL A 431 -24.23 -16.56 -15.28
C VAL A 431 -23.50 -16.93 -14.01
N GLU A 432 -23.74 -18.15 -13.52
CA GLU A 432 -22.91 -18.78 -12.51
C GLU A 432 -21.86 -19.68 -13.17
N THR A 433 -20.65 -19.67 -12.65
CA THR A 433 -19.50 -20.27 -13.33
C THR A 433 -18.59 -21.02 -12.37
N THR A 434 -17.72 -21.89 -12.89
CA THR A 434 -16.73 -22.62 -12.09
C THR A 434 -15.51 -21.78 -11.69
N GLY A 435 -15.46 -20.50 -12.11
CA GLY A 435 -14.39 -19.54 -11.80
C GLY A 435 -14.48 -18.31 -12.68
N LEU A 436 -13.46 -17.46 -12.63
CA LEU A 436 -13.54 -16.12 -13.22
C LEU A 436 -13.15 -16.02 -14.69
N SER A 437 -12.60 -17.09 -15.29
CA SER A 437 -12.06 -17.07 -16.64
C SER A 437 -13.07 -17.58 -17.66
N ALA A 438 -13.53 -16.74 -18.57
CA ALA A 438 -14.36 -17.16 -19.69
C ALA A 438 -13.69 -18.19 -20.61
N VAL A 439 -12.35 -18.28 -20.61
CA VAL A 439 -11.57 -19.19 -21.45
C VAL A 439 -11.36 -20.56 -20.78
N TYR A 440 -11.08 -20.58 -19.48
CA TYR A 440 -10.67 -21.78 -18.73
C TYR A 440 -11.77 -22.33 -17.85
N ASN A 441 -12.82 -21.58 -17.54
CA ASN A 441 -13.91 -22.02 -16.68
C ASN A 441 -15.19 -22.24 -17.50
N SER A 442 -16.16 -22.92 -16.89
CA SER A 442 -17.42 -23.31 -17.50
C SER A 442 -18.59 -22.56 -16.87
N ILE A 443 -19.60 -22.23 -17.68
CA ILE A 443 -20.90 -21.81 -17.18
C ILE A 443 -21.57 -23.05 -16.57
N ILE A 444 -22.16 -22.93 -15.37
CA ILE A 444 -22.90 -23.99 -14.67
C ILE A 444 -24.39 -23.64 -14.50
N GLU A 445 -24.75 -22.35 -14.54
CA GLU A 445 -26.13 -21.86 -14.60
C GLU A 445 -26.16 -20.62 -15.51
N LEU A 446 -27.16 -20.55 -16.40
CA LEU A 446 -27.46 -19.34 -17.18
C LEU A 446 -28.94 -19.06 -16.99
N ALA A 447 -29.24 -17.87 -16.47
CA ALA A 447 -30.61 -17.47 -16.25
C ALA A 447 -30.85 -16.03 -16.72
N ALA A 448 -32.08 -15.75 -17.10
CA ALA A 448 -32.48 -14.44 -17.60
C ALA A 448 -33.96 -14.16 -17.39
N VAL A 449 -34.27 -12.86 -17.35
CA VAL A 449 -35.64 -12.37 -17.44
C VAL A 449 -35.82 -11.48 -18.67
N LYS A 450 -36.92 -11.63 -19.38
CA LYS A 450 -37.29 -10.80 -20.51
C LYS A 450 -38.28 -9.73 -20.04
N ILE A 451 -37.94 -8.48 -20.29
CA ILE A 451 -38.69 -7.30 -19.87
C ILE A 451 -39.20 -6.57 -21.10
N HIS A 452 -40.47 -6.24 -21.12
CA HIS A 452 -41.09 -5.38 -22.12
C HIS A 452 -42.19 -4.54 -21.45
N ASP A 453 -42.40 -3.31 -21.88
CA ASP A 453 -43.36 -2.36 -21.29
C ASP A 453 -43.27 -2.26 -19.73
N GLY A 454 -42.10 -2.36 -19.18
CA GLY A 454 -41.87 -2.23 -17.74
C GLY A 454 -42.24 -3.48 -16.91
N GLU A 455 -42.58 -4.59 -17.53
CA GLU A 455 -42.98 -5.84 -16.86
C GLU A 455 -42.12 -7.03 -17.32
N ILE A 456 -41.85 -7.97 -16.39
CA ILE A 456 -41.19 -9.26 -16.72
C ILE A 456 -42.21 -10.13 -17.44
N ILE A 457 -42.03 -10.37 -18.75
CA ILE A 457 -42.95 -11.12 -19.62
C ILE A 457 -42.54 -12.59 -19.75
N ASP A 458 -41.29 -12.97 -19.54
CA ASP A 458 -40.79 -14.33 -19.67
C ASP A 458 -39.52 -14.56 -18.86
N ARG A 459 -39.17 -15.82 -18.61
CA ARG A 459 -37.99 -16.27 -17.86
C ARG A 459 -37.27 -17.41 -18.56
N PHE A 460 -35.95 -17.39 -18.50
CA PHE A 460 -35.07 -18.46 -18.97
C PHE A 460 -34.20 -18.90 -17.80
N GLU A 461 -34.14 -20.20 -17.55
CA GLU A 461 -33.24 -20.79 -16.54
C GLU A 461 -32.76 -22.15 -17.05
N ALA A 462 -31.44 -22.35 -17.01
CA ALA A 462 -30.83 -23.63 -17.39
C ALA A 462 -29.52 -23.85 -16.67
N PHE A 463 -29.37 -25.03 -16.08
CA PHE A 463 -28.08 -25.53 -15.66
C PHE A 463 -27.31 -26.10 -16.87
N ALA A 464 -25.97 -26.11 -16.78
CA ALA A 464 -25.10 -26.75 -17.76
C ALA A 464 -24.09 -27.67 -17.06
N ASN A 465 -23.75 -28.80 -17.73
CA ASN A 465 -22.80 -29.75 -17.19
C ASN A 465 -21.35 -29.28 -17.44
N PRO A 466 -20.55 -29.02 -16.39
CA PRO A 466 -19.14 -28.59 -16.54
C PRO A 466 -18.18 -29.74 -16.88
N HIS A 467 -18.60 -31.03 -16.84
CA HIS A 467 -17.81 -32.24 -17.03
C HIS A 467 -16.68 -32.46 -16.01
N HIS A 468 -16.70 -31.75 -14.90
CA HIS A 468 -15.77 -31.92 -13.77
C HIS A 468 -16.47 -31.58 -12.45
N ARG A 469 -15.91 -32.03 -11.33
CA ARG A 469 -16.44 -31.69 -10.02
C ARG A 469 -16.25 -30.20 -9.71
N LEU A 470 -17.26 -29.64 -9.05
CA LEU A 470 -17.19 -28.25 -8.60
C LEU A 470 -16.26 -28.12 -7.41
N SER A 471 -15.53 -27.02 -7.36
CA SER A 471 -14.70 -26.70 -6.19
C SER A 471 -15.57 -26.38 -4.97
N ALA A 472 -15.03 -26.59 -3.76
CA ALA A 472 -15.72 -26.21 -2.54
C ALA A 472 -16.04 -24.70 -2.52
N THR A 473 -15.18 -23.89 -3.11
CA THR A 473 -15.36 -22.43 -3.26
C THR A 473 -16.57 -22.13 -4.12
N THR A 474 -16.71 -22.78 -5.29
CA THR A 474 -17.87 -22.63 -6.19
C THR A 474 -19.17 -23.01 -5.49
N ILE A 475 -19.19 -24.20 -4.85
CA ILE A 475 -20.39 -24.69 -4.13
C ILE A 475 -20.80 -23.74 -3.00
N ASN A 476 -19.83 -23.26 -2.22
CA ASN A 476 -20.11 -22.33 -1.10
C ASN A 476 -20.59 -20.96 -1.58
N LEU A 477 -20.14 -20.50 -2.74
CA LEU A 477 -20.49 -19.20 -3.31
C LEU A 477 -21.88 -19.25 -3.95
N THR A 478 -22.12 -20.23 -4.83
CA THR A 478 -23.34 -20.28 -5.68
C THR A 478 -24.45 -21.14 -5.08
N GLY A 479 -24.14 -22.03 -4.15
CA GLY A 479 -25.05 -23.04 -3.64
C GLY A 479 -25.37 -24.17 -4.65
N ILE A 480 -24.76 -24.13 -5.85
CA ILE A 480 -24.91 -25.16 -6.89
C ILE A 480 -24.02 -26.34 -6.54
N THR A 481 -24.62 -27.53 -6.49
CA THR A 481 -23.91 -28.77 -6.16
C THR A 481 -23.64 -29.64 -7.39
N ASP A 482 -22.70 -30.58 -7.31
CA ASP A 482 -22.44 -31.56 -8.38
C ASP A 482 -23.69 -32.30 -8.84
N ASP A 483 -24.59 -32.68 -7.91
CA ASP A 483 -25.84 -33.37 -8.23
C ASP A 483 -26.79 -32.53 -9.12
N MET A 484 -26.74 -31.24 -9.03
CA MET A 484 -27.58 -30.33 -9.83
C MET A 484 -27.09 -30.20 -11.29
N VAL A 485 -25.79 -30.35 -11.53
CA VAL A 485 -25.17 -30.08 -12.84
C VAL A 485 -24.70 -31.34 -13.59
N GLN A 486 -24.47 -32.48 -12.88
CA GLN A 486 -23.92 -33.71 -13.50
C GLN A 486 -24.81 -34.31 -14.62
N ASN A 487 -26.15 -34.10 -14.53
CA ASN A 487 -27.09 -34.56 -15.52
C ASN A 487 -27.73 -33.39 -16.29
N ALA A 488 -27.21 -32.19 -16.16
CA ALA A 488 -27.68 -31.02 -16.89
C ALA A 488 -27.33 -31.12 -18.38
N PRO A 489 -28.02 -30.37 -19.24
CA PRO A 489 -27.72 -30.30 -20.67
C PRO A 489 -26.28 -29.82 -20.92
N GLU A 490 -25.76 -30.13 -22.11
CA GLU A 490 -24.52 -29.59 -22.60
C GLU A 490 -24.64 -28.08 -22.79
N ILE A 491 -23.54 -27.34 -22.51
CA ILE A 491 -23.53 -25.89 -22.62
C ILE A 491 -23.90 -25.40 -24.04
N GLU A 492 -23.56 -26.18 -25.06
CA GLU A 492 -23.91 -25.90 -26.46
C GLU A 492 -25.41 -25.85 -26.69
N GLU A 493 -26.16 -26.75 -26.07
CA GLU A 493 -27.64 -26.76 -26.15
C GLU A 493 -28.24 -25.55 -25.41
N VAL A 494 -27.70 -25.28 -24.20
CA VAL A 494 -28.18 -24.14 -23.38
C VAL A 494 -27.97 -22.84 -24.14
N LEU A 495 -26.77 -22.62 -24.71
CA LEU A 495 -26.44 -21.40 -25.43
C LEU A 495 -27.27 -21.22 -26.73
N LYS A 496 -27.57 -22.31 -27.46
CA LYS A 496 -28.47 -22.25 -28.64
C LYS A 496 -29.87 -21.81 -28.23
N ARG A 497 -30.44 -22.45 -27.24
CA ARG A 497 -31.77 -22.11 -26.72
C ARG A 497 -31.81 -20.67 -26.21
N PHE A 498 -30.77 -20.22 -25.52
CA PHE A 498 -30.66 -18.84 -25.03
C PHE A 498 -30.59 -17.85 -26.18
N SER A 499 -29.77 -18.09 -27.21
CA SER A 499 -29.64 -17.24 -28.38
C SER A 499 -30.98 -17.10 -29.13
N GLU A 500 -31.72 -18.20 -29.35
CA GLU A 500 -33.04 -18.21 -29.98
C GLU A 500 -34.06 -17.46 -29.13
N TRP A 501 -34.05 -17.66 -27.81
CA TRP A 501 -34.97 -17.02 -26.88
C TRP A 501 -34.69 -15.53 -26.76
N THR A 502 -33.45 -15.10 -26.78
CA THR A 502 -33.04 -13.68 -26.70
C THR A 502 -33.48 -12.89 -27.95
N GLY A 503 -33.27 -13.45 -29.14
CA GLY A 503 -33.55 -12.74 -30.38
C GLY A 503 -32.70 -11.48 -30.55
N ASP A 504 -33.35 -10.36 -30.93
CA ASP A 504 -32.70 -9.06 -31.12
C ASP A 504 -32.81 -8.11 -29.91
N ALA A 505 -33.28 -8.58 -28.77
CA ALA A 505 -33.46 -7.82 -27.54
C ALA A 505 -32.15 -7.18 -27.05
N VAL A 506 -32.25 -6.09 -26.30
CA VAL A 506 -31.09 -5.49 -25.60
C VAL A 506 -30.67 -6.38 -24.45
N LEU A 507 -29.42 -6.83 -24.46
CA LEU A 507 -28.84 -7.62 -23.36
C LEU A 507 -28.49 -6.69 -22.20
N VAL A 508 -28.70 -7.14 -20.99
CA VAL A 508 -28.41 -6.37 -19.77
C VAL A 508 -27.80 -7.30 -18.74
N ALA A 509 -26.71 -6.86 -18.13
CA ALA A 509 -26.13 -7.58 -17.00
C ALA A 509 -25.47 -6.61 -15.99
N HIS A 510 -25.23 -7.09 -14.78
CA HIS A 510 -24.56 -6.29 -13.74
C HIS A 510 -23.05 -6.61 -13.72
N ASN A 511 -22.21 -5.75 -14.26
CA ASN A 511 -20.83 -5.99 -14.68
C ASN A 511 -20.78 -6.80 -15.98
N ALA A 512 -21.49 -6.30 -16.96
CA ALA A 512 -21.80 -7.00 -18.22
C ALA A 512 -20.57 -7.55 -18.96
N SER A 513 -19.38 -6.98 -18.74
CA SER A 513 -18.14 -7.49 -19.34
C SER A 513 -17.83 -8.94 -18.92
N PHE A 514 -18.23 -9.35 -17.71
CA PHE A 514 -18.05 -10.72 -17.22
C PHE A 514 -18.99 -11.69 -17.93
N ASP A 515 -20.28 -11.44 -17.86
CA ASP A 515 -21.33 -12.32 -18.43
C ASP A 515 -21.21 -12.41 -19.94
N MET A 516 -21.01 -11.28 -20.61
CA MET A 516 -20.77 -11.21 -22.05
C MET A 516 -19.48 -11.92 -22.47
N GLY A 517 -18.46 -11.90 -21.62
CA GLY A 517 -17.23 -12.65 -21.85
C GLY A 517 -17.49 -14.15 -21.96
N PHE A 518 -18.19 -14.73 -20.98
CA PHE A 518 -18.59 -16.14 -21.00
C PHE A 518 -19.54 -16.46 -22.15
N LEU A 519 -20.52 -15.63 -22.40
CA LEU A 519 -21.48 -15.81 -23.49
C LEU A 519 -20.77 -15.83 -24.85
N ASN A 520 -19.90 -14.85 -25.14
CA ASN A 520 -19.20 -14.74 -26.42
C ASN A 520 -18.18 -15.84 -26.64
N VAL A 521 -17.43 -16.26 -25.60
CA VAL A 521 -16.52 -17.40 -25.69
C VAL A 521 -17.30 -18.69 -25.93
N GLY A 522 -18.44 -18.86 -25.26
CA GLY A 522 -19.35 -19.97 -25.47
C GLY A 522 -19.89 -20.01 -26.91
N TYR A 523 -20.39 -18.88 -27.43
CA TYR A 523 -20.87 -18.77 -28.81
C TYR A 523 -19.79 -19.14 -29.82
N LYS A 524 -18.56 -18.67 -29.64
CA LYS A 524 -17.44 -19.04 -30.51
C LYS A 524 -17.16 -20.55 -30.51
N LYS A 525 -17.23 -21.22 -29.33
CA LYS A 525 -17.04 -22.67 -29.22
C LYS A 525 -18.07 -23.48 -30.01
N ILE A 526 -19.30 -22.97 -30.13
CA ILE A 526 -20.39 -23.63 -30.89
C ILE A 526 -20.48 -23.16 -32.35
N GLY A 527 -19.50 -22.37 -32.82
CA GLY A 527 -19.46 -21.85 -34.18
C GLY A 527 -20.38 -20.69 -34.47
N TYR A 528 -20.90 -20.03 -33.46
CA TYR A 528 -21.66 -18.79 -33.58
C TYR A 528 -20.74 -17.57 -33.60
N GLU A 529 -21.17 -16.50 -34.24
CA GLU A 529 -20.56 -15.20 -34.05
C GLU A 529 -20.86 -14.69 -32.63
N LYS A 530 -20.01 -13.79 -32.11
CA LYS A 530 -20.31 -13.11 -30.84
C LYS A 530 -21.61 -12.34 -30.92
N ALA A 531 -22.27 -12.18 -29.78
CA ALA A 531 -23.52 -11.46 -29.69
C ALA A 531 -23.40 -10.04 -30.28
N LYS A 532 -24.29 -9.70 -31.21
CA LYS A 532 -24.41 -8.38 -31.84
C LYS A 532 -25.47 -7.49 -31.19
N ASN A 533 -26.18 -8.05 -30.23
CA ASN A 533 -27.19 -7.33 -29.45
C ASN A 533 -26.59 -6.08 -28.83
N PRO A 534 -27.33 -4.97 -28.76
CA PRO A 534 -26.98 -3.87 -27.86
C PRO A 534 -26.91 -4.37 -26.43
N VAL A 535 -25.96 -3.86 -25.64
CA VAL A 535 -25.73 -4.29 -24.24
C VAL A 535 -25.73 -3.08 -23.33
N ILE A 536 -26.35 -3.20 -22.16
CA ILE A 536 -26.29 -2.20 -21.07
C ILE A 536 -25.63 -2.85 -19.87
N ASP A 537 -24.59 -2.18 -19.33
CA ASP A 537 -23.95 -2.53 -18.07
C ASP A 537 -24.60 -1.75 -16.92
N THR A 538 -25.39 -2.43 -16.07
CA THR A 538 -26.07 -1.76 -14.94
C THR A 538 -25.11 -1.35 -13.83
N LEU A 539 -23.90 -1.92 -13.75
CA LEU A 539 -22.86 -1.45 -12.83
C LEU A 539 -22.31 -0.08 -13.26
N GLU A 540 -21.97 0.07 -14.54
CA GLU A 540 -21.45 1.35 -15.06
C GLU A 540 -22.56 2.41 -15.12
N LEU A 541 -23.79 2.01 -15.49
CA LEU A 541 -24.95 2.89 -15.44
C LEU A 541 -25.25 3.36 -14.01
N GLY A 542 -25.17 2.47 -13.03
CA GLY A 542 -25.31 2.81 -11.61
C GLY A 542 -24.24 3.76 -11.10
N ARG A 543 -23.01 3.58 -11.56
CA ARG A 543 -21.89 4.49 -11.27
C ARG A 543 -22.13 5.91 -11.83
N PHE A 544 -22.71 5.99 -12.98
CA PHE A 544 -23.08 7.26 -13.60
C PHE A 544 -24.29 7.92 -12.93
N LEU A 545 -25.36 7.17 -12.66
CA LEU A 545 -26.60 7.72 -12.11
C LEU A 545 -26.49 8.09 -10.62
N TYR A 546 -25.74 7.31 -9.81
CA TYR A 546 -25.67 7.42 -8.35
C TYR A 546 -24.23 7.62 -7.85
N PRO A 547 -23.55 8.69 -8.28
CA PRO A 547 -22.14 8.93 -7.97
C PRO A 547 -21.84 9.06 -6.46
N GLU A 548 -22.81 9.38 -5.64
CA GLU A 548 -22.69 9.55 -4.20
C GLU A 548 -22.54 8.24 -3.43
N MET A 549 -22.85 7.10 -4.03
CA MET A 549 -22.80 5.81 -3.34
C MET A 549 -21.37 5.32 -3.16
N LYS A 550 -21.07 4.73 -2.00
CA LYS A 550 -19.74 4.19 -1.67
C LYS A 550 -19.35 2.98 -2.53
N ASN A 551 -20.31 2.17 -2.95
CA ASN A 551 -20.13 1.06 -3.88
C ASN A 551 -21.46 0.82 -4.66
N HIS A 552 -21.34 0.12 -5.79
CA HIS A 552 -22.42 -0.15 -6.72
C HIS A 552 -22.63 -1.65 -6.94
N ARG A 553 -22.32 -2.48 -5.95
CA ARG A 553 -22.63 -3.93 -5.99
C ARG A 553 -24.13 -4.12 -6.07
N LEU A 554 -24.57 -5.19 -6.74
CA LEU A 554 -25.99 -5.50 -6.93
C LEU A 554 -26.77 -5.44 -5.59
N ASN A 555 -26.29 -6.12 -4.55
CA ASN A 555 -26.92 -6.12 -3.24
C ASN A 555 -26.99 -4.73 -2.56
N THR A 556 -26.11 -3.81 -2.92
CA THR A 556 -26.14 -2.44 -2.37
C THR A 556 -27.13 -1.58 -3.12
N LEU A 557 -27.22 -1.74 -4.44
CA LEU A 557 -28.18 -1.03 -5.28
C LEU A 557 -29.61 -1.53 -5.03
N THR A 558 -29.83 -2.85 -4.95
CA THR A 558 -31.14 -3.44 -4.64
C THR A 558 -31.65 -2.97 -3.29
N LYS A 559 -30.79 -2.93 -2.28
CA LYS A 559 -31.13 -2.39 -0.94
C LYS A 559 -31.51 -0.90 -0.98
N LYS A 560 -30.84 -0.09 -1.81
CA LYS A 560 -31.18 1.35 -1.97
C LYS A 560 -32.58 1.54 -2.50
N PHE A 561 -33.03 0.67 -3.40
CA PHE A 561 -34.32 0.77 -4.10
C PHE A 561 -35.40 -0.17 -3.56
N ASP A 562 -35.18 -0.79 -2.40
CA ASP A 562 -36.08 -1.76 -1.77
C ASP A 562 -36.48 -2.92 -2.70
N ILE A 563 -35.53 -3.36 -3.56
CA ILE A 563 -35.69 -4.52 -4.43
C ILE A 563 -35.33 -5.76 -3.64
N ASP A 564 -36.23 -6.75 -3.67
CA ASP A 564 -35.98 -8.03 -2.96
C ASP A 564 -34.89 -8.84 -3.67
N LEU A 565 -33.90 -9.26 -2.90
CA LEU A 565 -32.81 -10.15 -3.33
C LEU A 565 -32.58 -11.19 -2.22
N THR A 566 -33.48 -12.19 -2.16
CA THR A 566 -33.55 -13.15 -1.07
C THR A 566 -32.50 -14.25 -1.17
N GLN A 567 -32.05 -14.63 -2.38
CA GLN A 567 -31.04 -15.66 -2.64
C GLN A 567 -29.97 -15.12 -3.61
N HIS A 568 -29.01 -14.41 -3.08
CA HIS A 568 -27.87 -13.89 -3.84
C HIS A 568 -26.94 -15.04 -4.27
N HIS A 569 -26.35 -14.94 -5.46
CA HIS A 569 -25.51 -15.96 -6.12
C HIS A 569 -26.31 -17.20 -6.61
N ARG A 570 -27.51 -16.96 -7.11
CA ARG A 570 -28.26 -17.84 -7.99
C ARG A 570 -28.72 -16.99 -9.17
N ALA A 571 -28.29 -17.36 -10.37
CA ALA A 571 -28.39 -16.53 -11.56
C ALA A 571 -29.81 -15.98 -11.84
N ILE A 572 -30.87 -16.78 -11.57
CA ILE A 572 -32.25 -16.30 -11.81
C ILE A 572 -32.65 -15.17 -10.88
N TYR A 573 -32.26 -15.22 -9.58
CA TYR A 573 -32.64 -14.16 -8.64
C TYR A 573 -31.82 -12.90 -8.87
N ASP A 574 -30.53 -13.04 -9.24
CA ASP A 574 -29.65 -11.92 -9.57
C ASP A 574 -30.10 -11.25 -10.88
N ALA A 575 -30.52 -12.02 -11.90
CA ALA A 575 -31.11 -11.51 -13.14
C ALA A 575 -32.44 -10.77 -12.90
N GLU A 576 -33.34 -11.32 -12.08
CA GLU A 576 -34.62 -10.68 -11.76
C GLU A 576 -34.44 -9.38 -10.96
N ALA A 577 -33.57 -9.40 -9.94
CA ALA A 577 -33.25 -8.21 -9.17
C ALA A 577 -32.58 -7.12 -10.03
N THR A 578 -31.68 -7.53 -10.93
CA THR A 578 -31.07 -6.62 -11.93
C THR A 578 -32.11 -6.06 -12.89
N GLY A 579 -33.14 -6.85 -13.24
CA GLY A 579 -34.23 -6.41 -14.06
C GLY A 579 -35.04 -5.28 -13.41
N TYR A 580 -35.46 -5.46 -12.17
CA TYR A 580 -36.13 -4.39 -11.41
C TYR A 580 -35.25 -3.15 -11.21
N LEU A 581 -33.96 -3.38 -11.00
CA LEU A 581 -32.99 -2.29 -10.92
C LEU A 581 -32.88 -1.52 -12.23
N LEU A 582 -32.83 -2.22 -13.37
CA LEU A 582 -32.84 -1.62 -14.72
C LEU A 582 -34.03 -0.69 -14.92
N LEU A 583 -35.25 -1.11 -14.59
CA LEU A 583 -36.45 -0.29 -14.72
C LEU A 583 -36.34 1.03 -13.95
N LYS A 584 -35.74 1.00 -12.75
CA LYS A 584 -35.43 2.23 -11.99
C LYS A 584 -34.39 3.10 -12.68
N MET A 585 -33.32 2.49 -13.17
CA MET A 585 -32.23 3.20 -13.85
C MET A 585 -32.69 3.81 -15.19
N LEU A 586 -33.52 3.13 -15.95
CA LEU A 586 -34.09 3.68 -17.19
C LEU A 586 -34.93 4.91 -16.91
N LYS A 587 -35.79 4.88 -15.88
CA LYS A 587 -36.55 6.06 -15.44
C LYS A 587 -35.61 7.23 -15.08
N ASP A 588 -34.60 6.99 -14.26
CA ASP A 588 -33.66 8.03 -13.83
C ASP A 588 -32.80 8.54 -15.02
N SER A 589 -32.56 7.69 -16.02
CA SER A 589 -31.87 8.05 -17.26
C SER A 589 -32.70 8.99 -18.13
N LEU A 590 -34.03 8.71 -18.26
CA LEU A 590 -34.99 9.58 -18.95
C LEU A 590 -35.07 10.96 -18.31
N GLU A 591 -35.06 11.04 -16.97
CA GLU A 591 -35.00 12.32 -16.22
C GLU A 591 -33.73 13.14 -16.53
N LYS A 592 -32.64 12.46 -16.95
CA LYS A 592 -31.40 13.10 -17.43
C LYS A 592 -31.37 13.35 -18.95
N GLY A 593 -32.45 13.09 -19.67
CA GLY A 593 -32.57 13.30 -21.11
C GLY A 593 -31.88 12.22 -21.96
N ILE A 594 -31.69 11.02 -21.42
CA ILE A 594 -31.17 9.85 -22.13
C ILE A 594 -32.33 9.01 -22.56
N GLU A 595 -32.72 9.08 -23.84
CA GLU A 595 -33.86 8.41 -24.43
C GLU A 595 -33.44 7.21 -25.31
N TYR A 596 -32.20 7.25 -25.85
CA TYR A 596 -31.70 6.25 -26.78
C TYR A 596 -30.50 5.53 -26.23
N HIS A 597 -30.31 4.27 -26.62
CA HIS A 597 -29.22 3.40 -26.16
C HIS A 597 -27.83 3.99 -26.42
N ASP A 598 -27.60 4.58 -27.61
CA ASP A 598 -26.32 5.19 -27.98
C ASP A 598 -25.96 6.46 -27.17
N GLN A 599 -26.94 7.06 -26.50
CA GLN A 599 -26.69 8.27 -25.69
C GLN A 599 -26.03 7.97 -24.35
N PHE A 600 -26.03 6.72 -23.85
CA PHE A 600 -25.37 6.38 -22.60
C PHE A 600 -23.88 6.73 -22.61
N ASN A 601 -23.19 6.43 -23.72
CA ASN A 601 -21.75 6.62 -23.84
C ASN A 601 -21.31 8.09 -23.98
N ASN A 602 -22.23 9.03 -24.25
CA ASN A 602 -21.96 10.47 -24.22
C ASN A 602 -21.58 10.98 -22.82
N ASN A 603 -21.74 10.15 -21.81
CA ASN A 603 -21.47 10.45 -20.41
C ASN A 603 -20.28 9.68 -19.84
N MET A 604 -19.53 8.93 -20.67
CA MET A 604 -18.32 8.24 -20.27
C MET A 604 -17.27 9.22 -19.73
N GLY A 605 -16.49 8.78 -18.74
CA GLY A 605 -15.39 9.55 -18.18
C GLY A 605 -15.77 10.77 -17.36
N LYS A 606 -17.07 11.11 -17.25
CA LYS A 606 -17.55 12.23 -16.43
C LYS A 606 -17.59 11.88 -14.94
N GLY A 607 -17.23 12.83 -14.10
CA GLY A 607 -17.26 12.68 -12.63
C GLY A 607 -16.12 11.85 -12.06
N ASN A 608 -16.40 11.04 -11.03
CA ASN A 608 -15.40 10.29 -10.28
C ASN A 608 -15.12 8.89 -10.86
N ALA A 609 -15.16 8.71 -12.19
CA ALA A 609 -14.90 7.42 -12.85
C ALA A 609 -13.58 6.79 -12.40
N TYR A 610 -12.50 7.58 -12.29
CA TYR A 610 -11.19 7.12 -11.83
C TYR A 610 -11.18 6.51 -10.42
N GLN A 611 -12.11 6.90 -9.53
CA GLN A 611 -12.21 6.36 -8.17
C GLN A 611 -12.80 4.95 -8.15
N ARG A 612 -13.58 4.59 -9.16
CA ARG A 612 -14.38 3.38 -9.23
C ARG A 612 -13.79 2.34 -10.15
N ALA A 613 -13.13 2.78 -11.21
CA ALA A 613 -12.42 1.90 -12.13
C ALA A 613 -11.36 1.06 -11.39
N ARG A 614 -11.21 -0.20 -11.80
CA ARG A 614 -10.15 -1.07 -11.29
C ARG A 614 -8.79 -0.52 -11.71
N PRO A 615 -7.85 -0.29 -10.80
CA PRO A 615 -6.49 0.07 -11.16
C PRO A 615 -5.72 -1.16 -11.64
N TYR A 616 -5.02 -1.02 -12.77
CA TYR A 616 -4.08 -2.00 -13.30
C TYR A 616 -2.66 -1.48 -13.18
N HIS A 617 -1.70 -2.36 -12.86
CA HIS A 617 -0.30 -1.99 -12.88
C HIS A 617 0.16 -1.78 -14.32
N CYS A 618 0.88 -0.70 -14.56
CA CYS A 618 1.38 -0.31 -15.86
C CYS A 618 2.75 0.34 -15.70
N THR A 619 3.74 -0.13 -16.44
CA THR A 619 5.12 0.37 -16.38
C THR A 619 5.30 1.50 -17.39
N LEU A 620 5.79 2.64 -16.95
CA LEU A 620 6.14 3.78 -17.78
C LEU A 620 7.66 3.96 -17.75
N LEU A 621 8.31 4.00 -18.92
CA LEU A 621 9.73 4.30 -19.04
C LEU A 621 9.91 5.61 -19.81
N ALA A 622 10.67 6.57 -19.26
CA ALA A 622 11.03 7.78 -19.97
C ALA A 622 11.99 7.45 -21.09
N GLN A 623 11.59 7.68 -22.34
CA GLN A 623 12.39 7.40 -23.51
C GLN A 623 13.34 8.58 -23.83
N THR A 624 12.88 9.81 -23.58
CA THR A 624 13.57 11.05 -23.90
C THR A 624 13.51 12.03 -22.72
N GLU A 625 14.24 13.13 -22.78
CA GLU A 625 14.12 14.23 -21.79
C GLU A 625 12.68 14.81 -21.72
N VAL A 626 11.97 14.86 -22.86
CA VAL A 626 10.54 15.25 -22.89
C VAL A 626 9.70 14.22 -22.14
N GLY A 627 9.98 12.94 -22.36
CA GLY A 627 9.34 11.84 -21.67
C GLY A 627 9.56 11.88 -20.16
N LEU A 628 10.78 12.19 -19.70
CA LEU A 628 11.07 12.38 -18.26
C LEU A 628 10.23 13.51 -17.67
N LYS A 629 10.14 14.66 -18.35
CA LYS A 629 9.29 15.78 -17.90
C LYS A 629 7.82 15.37 -17.83
N ASN A 630 7.34 14.64 -18.82
CA ASN A 630 5.97 14.13 -18.85
C ASN A 630 5.73 13.10 -17.75
N LEU A 631 6.70 12.22 -17.49
CA LEU A 631 6.65 11.25 -16.39
C LEU A 631 6.48 11.95 -15.03
N PHE A 632 7.25 12.99 -14.74
CA PHE A 632 7.11 13.80 -13.52
C PHE A 632 5.73 14.46 -13.41
N LYS A 633 5.18 14.96 -14.53
CA LYS A 633 3.81 15.51 -14.55
C LYS A 633 2.77 14.43 -14.23
N LEU A 634 2.89 13.26 -14.85
CA LEU A 634 1.95 12.14 -14.62
C LEU A 634 1.99 11.67 -13.16
N VAL A 635 3.19 11.57 -12.57
CA VAL A 635 3.34 11.27 -11.13
C VAL A 635 2.65 12.34 -10.29
N SER A 636 2.90 13.63 -10.56
CA SER A 636 2.29 14.74 -9.81
C SER A 636 0.76 14.74 -9.94
N ILE A 637 0.24 14.60 -11.15
CA ILE A 637 -1.19 14.59 -11.46
C ILE A 637 -1.88 13.40 -10.74
N SER A 638 -1.27 12.22 -10.76
CA SER A 638 -1.83 11.03 -10.09
C SER A 638 -1.96 11.21 -8.57
N HIS A 639 -1.06 11.99 -7.94
CA HIS A 639 -1.10 12.26 -6.50
C HIS A 639 -1.99 13.44 -6.13
N ILE A 640 -2.07 14.46 -6.96
CA ILE A 640 -2.78 15.71 -6.62
C ILE A 640 -4.23 15.65 -7.08
N GLU A 641 -4.50 15.19 -8.31
CA GLU A 641 -5.82 15.26 -8.93
C GLU A 641 -6.58 13.93 -8.85
N TYR A 642 -5.87 12.80 -8.96
CA TYR A 642 -6.49 11.48 -9.09
C TYR A 642 -6.15 10.52 -7.94
N PHE A 643 -5.83 11.03 -6.77
CA PHE A 643 -5.59 10.18 -5.60
C PHE A 643 -6.89 9.62 -5.03
N TYR A 644 -6.99 8.30 -5.01
CA TYR A 644 -8.07 7.61 -4.30
C TYR A 644 -7.54 6.30 -3.73
N ARG A 645 -7.25 6.24 -2.42
CA ARG A 645 -6.55 5.17 -1.68
C ARG A 645 -5.09 5.00 -2.10
N VAL A 646 -4.83 5.02 -3.40
CA VAL A 646 -3.52 5.03 -4.05
C VAL A 646 -3.54 6.08 -5.16
N PRO A 647 -2.36 6.59 -5.59
CA PRO A 647 -2.29 7.44 -6.77
C PRO A 647 -2.80 6.66 -7.99
N ARG A 648 -3.74 7.23 -8.75
CA ARG A 648 -4.32 6.62 -9.94
C ARG A 648 -4.01 7.45 -11.16
N LEU A 649 -3.84 6.82 -12.29
CA LEU A 649 -3.58 7.51 -13.55
C LEU A 649 -4.67 7.15 -14.56
N PRO A 650 -5.59 8.07 -14.89
CA PRO A 650 -6.56 7.84 -15.97
C PRO A 650 -5.87 7.63 -17.32
N ARG A 651 -6.38 6.69 -18.11
CA ARG A 651 -5.86 6.37 -19.45
C ARG A 651 -5.88 7.60 -20.37
N SER A 652 -6.91 8.42 -20.30
CA SER A 652 -7.02 9.68 -21.05
C SER A 652 -5.91 10.67 -20.69
N VAL A 653 -5.53 10.75 -19.42
CA VAL A 653 -4.44 11.61 -18.95
C VAL A 653 -3.08 11.09 -19.42
N LEU A 654 -2.85 9.77 -19.31
CA LEU A 654 -1.64 9.15 -19.84
C LEU A 654 -1.51 9.43 -21.36
N GLN A 655 -2.58 9.27 -22.13
CA GLN A 655 -2.58 9.53 -23.56
C GLN A 655 -2.19 10.99 -23.90
N LYS A 656 -2.66 11.95 -23.11
CA LYS A 656 -2.32 13.38 -23.28
C LYS A 656 -0.83 13.67 -23.08
N TYR A 657 -0.15 12.94 -22.19
CA TYR A 657 1.26 13.17 -21.83
C TYR A 657 2.18 12.02 -22.27
N ARG A 658 1.75 11.19 -23.25
CA ARG A 658 2.46 9.99 -23.68
C ARG A 658 3.75 10.26 -24.44
N GLU A 659 3.92 11.47 -25.00
CA GLU A 659 5.11 11.82 -25.79
C GLU A 659 6.41 11.55 -25.05
N GLY A 660 7.30 10.77 -25.66
CA GLY A 660 8.60 10.38 -25.10
C GLY A 660 8.53 9.37 -23.96
N ILE A 661 7.41 8.66 -23.79
CA ILE A 661 7.23 7.61 -22.79
C ILE A 661 6.92 6.29 -23.50
N LEU A 662 7.63 5.22 -23.13
CA LEU A 662 7.29 3.85 -23.47
C LEU A 662 6.38 3.27 -22.38
N VAL A 663 5.28 2.65 -22.82
CA VAL A 663 4.24 2.11 -21.95
C VAL A 663 4.27 0.60 -21.99
N GLY A 664 4.59 -0.04 -20.86
CA GLY A 664 4.61 -1.49 -20.67
C GLY A 664 3.35 -2.01 -20.00
N SER A 665 2.97 -3.26 -20.28
CA SER A 665 1.73 -3.86 -19.78
C SER A 665 1.76 -4.23 -18.29
N GLY A 666 2.89 -4.03 -17.61
CA GLY A 666 3.06 -4.27 -16.18
C GLY A 666 3.09 -5.75 -15.77
N CYS A 667 2.91 -5.99 -14.48
CA CYS A 667 3.00 -7.31 -13.87
C CYS A 667 1.70 -8.15 -14.01
N ASN A 668 1.57 -9.20 -13.20
CA ASN A 668 0.35 -10.02 -13.14
C ASN A 668 -0.91 -9.27 -12.67
N LYS A 669 -0.77 -8.03 -12.17
CA LYS A 669 -1.86 -7.10 -11.90
C LYS A 669 -2.09 -6.12 -13.07
N GLY A 670 -1.39 -6.31 -14.18
CA GLY A 670 -1.57 -5.54 -15.41
C GLY A 670 -2.80 -5.99 -16.19
N GLU A 671 -3.31 -5.08 -17.01
CA GLU A 671 -4.56 -5.31 -17.75
C GLU A 671 -4.48 -6.47 -18.74
N VAL A 672 -3.33 -6.64 -19.40
CA VAL A 672 -3.13 -7.72 -20.39
C VAL A 672 -3.09 -9.08 -19.71
N PHE A 673 -2.34 -9.19 -18.60
CA PHE A 673 -2.22 -10.46 -17.88
C PHE A 673 -3.56 -10.86 -17.25
N GLU A 674 -4.22 -9.95 -16.56
CA GLU A 674 -5.55 -10.22 -16.00
C GLU A 674 -6.59 -10.48 -17.09
N GLY A 675 -6.53 -9.74 -18.18
CA GLY A 675 -7.40 -9.97 -19.33
C GLY A 675 -7.21 -11.37 -19.91
N MET A 676 -5.96 -11.86 -20.03
CA MET A 676 -5.66 -13.20 -20.53
C MET A 676 -6.24 -14.32 -19.64
N MET A 677 -6.40 -14.06 -18.34
CA MET A 677 -7.08 -14.98 -17.43
C MET A 677 -8.60 -14.95 -17.55
N GLN A 678 -9.19 -13.79 -17.84
CA GLN A 678 -10.62 -13.56 -17.59
C GLN A 678 -11.44 -13.19 -18.85
N LYS A 679 -10.81 -12.53 -19.84
CA LYS A 679 -11.51 -11.91 -20.98
C LYS A 679 -11.39 -12.73 -22.25
N SER A 680 -12.21 -12.39 -23.24
CA SER A 680 -12.11 -12.96 -24.58
C SER A 680 -10.80 -12.56 -25.27
N PRO A 681 -10.27 -13.40 -26.19
CA PRO A 681 -9.05 -13.10 -26.93
C PRO A 681 -9.11 -11.75 -27.67
N GLU A 682 -10.27 -11.40 -28.21
CA GLU A 682 -10.50 -10.15 -28.95
C GLU A 682 -10.39 -8.92 -28.04
N GLU A 683 -10.92 -9.00 -26.82
CA GLU A 683 -10.80 -7.92 -25.84
C GLU A 683 -9.36 -7.73 -25.37
N VAL A 684 -8.65 -8.84 -25.11
CA VAL A 684 -7.25 -8.79 -24.71
C VAL A 684 -6.39 -8.20 -25.83
N GLU A 685 -6.67 -8.55 -27.09
CA GLU A 685 -6.01 -8.00 -28.27
C GLU A 685 -6.21 -6.48 -28.39
N ALA A 686 -7.45 -6.02 -28.19
CA ALA A 686 -7.77 -4.59 -28.18
C ALA A 686 -7.02 -3.85 -27.06
N HIS A 687 -6.96 -4.41 -25.85
CA HIS A 687 -6.23 -3.83 -24.73
C HIS A 687 -4.72 -3.83 -24.97
N ALA A 688 -4.15 -4.94 -25.52
CA ALA A 688 -2.72 -5.06 -25.79
C ALA A 688 -2.21 -4.00 -26.78
N GLY A 689 -3.04 -3.59 -27.73
CA GLY A 689 -2.71 -2.53 -28.70
C GLY A 689 -2.45 -1.15 -28.10
N PHE A 690 -2.77 -0.94 -26.82
CA PHE A 690 -2.47 0.30 -26.11
C PHE A 690 -0.99 0.38 -25.70
N TYR A 691 -0.29 -0.74 -25.53
CA TYR A 691 1.06 -0.82 -24.96
C TYR A 691 2.13 -0.83 -26.03
N ASP A 692 3.31 -0.27 -25.73
CA ASP A 692 4.48 -0.28 -26.60
C ASP A 692 5.27 -1.59 -26.48
N TYR A 693 5.15 -2.26 -25.32
CA TYR A 693 5.70 -3.59 -25.08
C TYR A 693 4.85 -4.35 -24.05
N LEU A 694 4.84 -5.67 -24.15
CA LEU A 694 4.16 -6.54 -23.20
C LEU A 694 5.17 -7.16 -22.24
N GLU A 695 4.78 -7.31 -20.98
CA GLU A 695 5.61 -7.92 -19.94
C GLU A 695 5.10 -9.32 -19.59
N VAL A 696 6.04 -10.24 -19.40
CA VAL A 696 5.79 -11.55 -18.80
C VAL A 696 6.81 -11.78 -17.69
N MET A 697 6.41 -12.52 -16.67
CA MET A 697 7.23 -12.80 -15.49
C MET A 697 7.37 -14.31 -15.28
N PRO A 698 8.45 -14.76 -14.60
CA PRO A 698 8.60 -16.16 -14.20
C PRO A 698 7.35 -16.68 -13.49
N LYS A 699 7.02 -17.95 -13.66
CA LYS A 699 5.84 -18.57 -13.03
C LYS A 699 5.91 -18.50 -11.51
N GLU A 700 7.09 -18.52 -10.91
CA GLU A 700 7.32 -18.39 -9.47
C GLU A 700 6.89 -17.00 -8.93
N VAL A 701 6.99 -15.96 -9.76
CA VAL A 701 6.46 -14.61 -9.45
C VAL A 701 4.93 -14.63 -9.41
N ASN A 702 4.31 -15.49 -10.20
CA ASN A 702 2.86 -15.61 -10.33
C ASN A 702 2.26 -16.72 -9.46
N ALA A 703 3.06 -17.48 -8.68
CA ALA A 703 2.61 -18.60 -7.85
C ALA A 703 1.43 -18.26 -6.92
N PRO A 704 1.32 -17.07 -6.32
CA PRO A 704 0.15 -16.71 -5.51
C PRO A 704 -1.20 -16.79 -6.25
N LEU A 705 -1.22 -16.67 -7.57
CA LEU A 705 -2.47 -16.82 -8.36
C LEU A 705 -2.99 -18.27 -8.35
N ILE A 706 -2.09 -19.24 -8.23
CA ILE A 706 -2.45 -20.67 -8.10
C ILE A 706 -2.99 -20.91 -6.69
N GLU A 707 -2.36 -20.38 -5.64
CA GLU A 707 -2.85 -20.48 -4.25
C GLU A 707 -4.24 -19.84 -4.07
N MET A 708 -4.51 -18.75 -4.81
CA MET A 708 -5.82 -18.09 -4.82
C MET A 708 -6.86 -18.79 -5.71
N GLU A 709 -6.54 -19.93 -6.29
CA GLU A 709 -7.39 -20.68 -7.23
C GLU A 709 -7.83 -19.85 -8.48
N LEU A 710 -7.10 -18.77 -8.81
CA LEU A 710 -7.35 -17.96 -10.01
C LEU A 710 -6.75 -18.61 -11.27
N VAL A 711 -5.76 -19.45 -11.08
CA VAL A 711 -5.12 -20.29 -12.12
C VAL A 711 -5.03 -21.70 -11.56
N SER A 712 -5.39 -22.72 -12.31
CA SER A 712 -5.52 -24.09 -11.84
C SER A 712 -4.21 -24.74 -11.38
N ASP A 713 -3.14 -24.51 -12.12
CA ASP A 713 -1.84 -25.12 -11.88
C ASP A 713 -0.69 -24.40 -12.66
N GLU A 714 0.54 -24.87 -12.47
CA GLU A 714 1.71 -24.32 -13.16
C GLU A 714 1.60 -24.44 -14.68
N LYS A 715 0.97 -25.48 -15.20
CA LYS A 715 0.83 -25.68 -16.65
C LYS A 715 -0.12 -24.64 -17.25
N ALA A 716 -1.21 -24.34 -16.59
CA ALA A 716 -2.11 -23.27 -16.99
C ALA A 716 -1.42 -21.88 -16.92
N MET A 717 -0.52 -21.68 -15.95
CA MET A 717 0.30 -20.48 -15.87
C MET A 717 1.26 -20.35 -17.06
N GLU A 718 1.96 -21.43 -17.42
CA GLU A 718 2.82 -21.48 -18.61
C GLU A 718 2.02 -21.21 -19.89
N ASP A 719 0.78 -21.69 -20.00
CA ASP A 719 -0.12 -21.47 -21.13
C ASP A 719 -0.54 -19.99 -21.24
N ILE A 720 -0.87 -19.33 -20.11
CA ILE A 720 -1.17 -17.89 -20.06
C ILE A 720 0.03 -17.08 -20.56
N ILE A 721 1.23 -17.36 -20.04
CA ILE A 721 2.46 -16.67 -20.45
C ILE A 721 2.71 -16.90 -21.95
N GLY A 722 2.58 -18.15 -22.44
CA GLY A 722 2.75 -18.51 -23.85
C GLY A 722 1.75 -17.80 -24.76
N LYS A 723 0.51 -17.61 -24.33
CA LYS A 723 -0.51 -16.85 -25.06
C LYS A 723 -0.18 -15.37 -25.14
N ILE A 724 0.35 -14.76 -24.07
CA ILE A 724 0.80 -13.34 -24.09
C ILE A 724 1.95 -13.18 -25.09
N VAL A 725 2.91 -14.13 -25.11
CA VAL A 725 4.01 -14.12 -26.06
C VAL A 725 3.49 -14.23 -27.50
N SER A 726 2.56 -15.16 -27.75
CA SER A 726 1.94 -15.34 -29.07
C SER A 726 1.10 -14.12 -29.50
N LEU A 727 0.47 -13.44 -28.55
CA LEU A 727 -0.26 -12.19 -28.80
C LEU A 727 0.70 -11.08 -29.25
N GLY A 728 1.85 -10.93 -28.57
CA GLY A 728 2.89 -9.98 -28.97
C GLY A 728 3.39 -10.25 -30.40
N ASP A 729 3.66 -11.52 -30.75
CA ASP A 729 4.05 -11.93 -32.11
C ASP A 729 2.96 -11.55 -33.15
N LYS A 730 1.69 -11.82 -32.82
CA LYS A 730 0.54 -11.49 -33.69
C LYS A 730 0.41 -9.98 -33.93
N LEU A 731 0.60 -9.17 -32.91
CA LEU A 731 0.44 -7.70 -32.99
C LEU A 731 1.72 -6.96 -33.41
N GLY A 732 2.86 -7.67 -33.49
CA GLY A 732 4.16 -7.04 -33.73
C GLY A 732 4.66 -6.20 -32.54
N ILE A 733 4.15 -6.45 -31.32
CA ILE A 733 4.51 -5.76 -30.09
C ILE A 733 5.59 -6.62 -29.38
N PRO A 734 6.77 -6.07 -29.04
CA PRO A 734 7.80 -6.82 -28.36
C PRO A 734 7.34 -7.29 -26.98
N VAL A 735 7.57 -8.57 -26.68
CA VAL A 735 7.35 -9.13 -25.35
C VAL A 735 8.69 -9.19 -24.62
N VAL A 736 8.73 -8.74 -23.38
CA VAL A 736 9.92 -8.73 -22.52
C VAL A 736 9.69 -9.55 -21.25
N ALA A 737 10.71 -10.30 -20.85
CA ALA A 737 10.70 -11.02 -19.57
C ALA A 737 11.31 -10.15 -18.47
N THR A 738 10.50 -9.78 -17.46
CA THR A 738 10.89 -8.95 -16.34
C THR A 738 10.81 -9.71 -15.01
N GLY A 739 11.61 -9.28 -14.02
CA GLY A 739 11.71 -9.97 -12.73
C GLY A 739 10.74 -9.45 -11.67
N ASN A 740 10.11 -8.29 -11.87
CA ASN A 740 9.36 -7.57 -10.82
C ASN A 740 10.16 -7.50 -9.51
N VAL A 741 11.40 -7.04 -9.62
CA VAL A 741 12.43 -7.16 -8.59
C VAL A 741 12.08 -6.29 -7.37
N HIS A 742 12.04 -6.90 -6.17
CA HIS A 742 11.83 -6.20 -4.90
C HIS A 742 12.99 -6.39 -3.92
N TYR A 743 13.87 -7.34 -4.18
CA TYR A 743 15.06 -7.62 -3.37
C TYR A 743 16.16 -8.31 -4.19
N LEU A 744 17.39 -8.27 -3.66
CA LEU A 744 18.56 -8.69 -4.41
C LEU A 744 18.69 -10.22 -4.50
N ASN A 745 18.68 -10.93 -3.37
CA ASN A 745 18.89 -12.37 -3.29
C ASN A 745 17.65 -13.12 -2.81
N GLU A 746 17.50 -14.38 -3.14
CA GLU A 746 16.37 -15.22 -2.72
C GLU A 746 16.12 -15.16 -1.20
N ASN A 747 17.19 -15.22 -0.41
CA ASN A 747 17.13 -15.18 1.05
C ASN A 747 16.59 -13.85 1.60
N ASP A 748 16.62 -12.77 0.82
CA ASP A 748 16.12 -11.46 1.24
C ASP A 748 14.58 -11.42 1.27
N LYS A 749 13.91 -12.44 0.73
CA LYS A 749 12.45 -12.63 0.82
C LYS A 749 11.93 -12.49 2.26
N ILE A 750 12.71 -13.00 3.25
CA ILE A 750 12.34 -12.92 4.66
C ILE A 750 12.22 -11.46 5.14
N TYR A 751 13.09 -10.57 4.69
CA TYR A 751 13.03 -9.15 5.07
C TYR A 751 11.78 -8.48 4.51
N ARG A 752 11.43 -8.79 3.25
CA ARG A 752 10.18 -8.33 2.65
C ARG A 752 8.96 -8.88 3.41
N LYS A 753 8.98 -10.15 3.79
CA LYS A 753 7.91 -10.79 4.59
C LYS A 753 7.71 -10.07 5.93
N ILE A 754 8.79 -9.73 6.63
CA ILE A 754 8.73 -8.96 7.89
C ILE A 754 8.16 -7.56 7.63
N LEU A 755 8.62 -6.88 6.58
CA LEU A 755 8.18 -5.53 6.23
C LEU A 755 6.67 -5.50 5.92
N VAL A 756 6.19 -6.41 5.08
CA VAL A 756 4.77 -6.52 4.71
C VAL A 756 3.91 -6.87 5.94
N ASN A 757 4.37 -7.80 6.79
CA ASN A 757 3.67 -8.20 8.01
C ASN A 757 3.60 -7.07 9.05
N SER A 758 4.57 -6.16 9.09
CA SER A 758 4.57 -5.04 10.02
C SER A 758 3.42 -4.04 9.78
N GLN A 759 2.78 -4.08 8.62
CA GLN A 759 1.63 -3.24 8.28
C GLN A 759 0.30 -3.73 8.90
N GLY A 760 0.31 -4.85 9.62
CA GLY A 760 -0.86 -5.43 10.26
C GLY A 760 -1.79 -6.20 9.31
N GLY A 761 -2.84 -6.80 9.86
CA GLY A 761 -3.74 -7.72 9.15
C GLY A 761 -4.60 -7.10 8.02
N ALA A 762 -4.53 -5.79 7.79
CA ALA A 762 -5.25 -5.10 6.72
C ALA A 762 -4.56 -5.23 5.35
N ASN A 763 -3.27 -5.61 5.30
CA ASN A 763 -2.55 -5.73 4.03
C ASN A 763 -2.94 -7.04 3.33
N PRO A 764 -3.50 -7.00 2.11
CA PRO A 764 -3.87 -8.20 1.34
C PRO A 764 -2.71 -9.16 1.09
N LEU A 765 -1.47 -8.65 1.01
CA LEU A 765 -0.25 -9.45 0.81
C LEU A 765 0.06 -10.41 1.98
N ASN A 766 -0.52 -10.17 3.17
CA ASN A 766 -0.34 -11.06 4.33
C ASN A 766 -1.21 -12.32 4.30
N ARG A 767 -2.11 -12.45 3.31
CA ARG A 767 -3.07 -13.57 3.24
C ARG A 767 -2.52 -14.79 2.53
N HIS A 768 -1.46 -14.61 1.73
CA HIS A 768 -0.85 -15.65 0.89
C HIS A 768 0.66 -15.60 1.03
N GLU A 769 1.33 -16.68 0.58
CA GLU A 769 2.80 -16.67 0.51
C GLU A 769 3.26 -15.57 -0.48
N LEU A 770 4.33 -14.86 -0.10
CA LEU A 770 4.87 -13.82 -0.98
C LEU A 770 5.55 -14.44 -2.21
N PRO A 771 5.41 -13.84 -3.39
CA PRO A 771 6.09 -14.31 -4.60
C PRO A 771 7.61 -14.18 -4.51
N ASP A 772 8.31 -14.97 -5.34
CA ASP A 772 9.76 -14.92 -5.48
C ASP A 772 10.17 -13.83 -6.49
N VAL A 773 10.48 -12.65 -5.99
CA VAL A 773 10.78 -11.44 -6.78
C VAL A 773 12.21 -10.93 -6.55
N HIS A 774 13.16 -11.85 -6.44
CA HIS A 774 14.58 -11.52 -6.34
C HIS A 774 15.16 -11.09 -7.71
N PHE A 775 16.27 -10.37 -7.67
CA PHE A 775 16.97 -9.97 -8.89
C PHE A 775 17.66 -11.20 -9.53
N ARG A 776 17.15 -11.65 -10.67
CA ARG A 776 17.61 -12.85 -11.38
C ARG A 776 18.69 -12.53 -12.39
N THR A 777 19.69 -13.43 -12.51
CA THR A 777 20.68 -13.43 -13.59
C THR A 777 20.04 -13.74 -14.93
N THR A 778 20.78 -13.55 -16.02
CA THR A 778 20.31 -13.92 -17.36
C THR A 778 19.99 -15.41 -17.47
N ASN A 779 20.84 -16.27 -16.91
CA ASN A 779 20.65 -17.72 -16.95
C ASN A 779 19.42 -18.15 -16.16
N GLU A 780 19.23 -17.64 -14.93
CA GLU A 780 18.04 -17.92 -14.11
C GLU A 780 16.75 -17.50 -14.84
N MET A 781 16.76 -16.38 -15.56
CA MET A 781 15.62 -15.97 -16.38
C MET A 781 15.43 -16.86 -17.62
N LEU A 782 16.49 -17.26 -18.31
CA LEU A 782 16.39 -18.18 -19.46
C LEU A 782 15.84 -19.55 -19.04
N ASP A 783 16.26 -20.05 -17.88
CA ASP A 783 15.77 -21.30 -17.31
C ASP A 783 14.29 -21.20 -16.93
N ALA A 784 13.86 -20.09 -16.33
CA ALA A 784 12.46 -19.84 -15.95
C ALA A 784 11.51 -19.83 -17.17
N PHE A 785 11.98 -19.45 -18.34
CA PHE A 785 11.19 -19.43 -19.59
C PHE A 785 11.53 -20.58 -20.55
N SER A 786 12.27 -21.61 -20.11
CA SER A 786 12.69 -22.72 -20.93
C SER A 786 11.54 -23.52 -21.58
N PHE A 787 10.33 -23.47 -20.98
CA PHE A 787 9.12 -24.09 -21.52
C PHE A 787 8.65 -23.47 -22.85
N LEU A 788 9.06 -22.25 -23.20
CA LEU A 788 8.81 -21.61 -24.51
C LEU A 788 9.79 -22.06 -25.59
N GLY A 789 10.81 -22.85 -25.22
CA GLY A 789 11.93 -23.23 -26.09
C GLY A 789 13.03 -22.17 -26.15
N LYS A 790 14.27 -22.61 -26.38
CA LYS A 790 15.49 -21.79 -26.27
C LYS A 790 15.46 -20.47 -27.05
N GLN A 791 14.95 -20.52 -28.30
CA GLN A 791 14.95 -19.35 -29.17
C GLN A 791 13.99 -18.27 -28.64
N LYS A 792 12.75 -18.64 -28.27
CA LYS A 792 11.74 -17.71 -27.79
C LYS A 792 12.11 -17.19 -26.40
N ALA A 793 12.65 -18.04 -25.52
CA ALA A 793 13.19 -17.62 -24.24
C ALA A 793 14.29 -16.55 -24.41
N LYS A 794 15.26 -16.78 -25.29
CA LYS A 794 16.32 -15.79 -25.58
C LYS A 794 15.77 -14.50 -26.16
N GLU A 795 14.77 -14.59 -27.02
CA GLU A 795 14.11 -13.42 -27.62
C GLU A 795 13.52 -12.51 -26.56
N ILE A 796 12.69 -13.05 -25.64
CA ILE A 796 11.99 -12.23 -24.63
C ILE A 796 12.89 -11.83 -23.47
N VAL A 797 13.86 -12.67 -23.07
CA VAL A 797 14.76 -12.41 -21.93
C VAL A 797 15.90 -11.49 -22.31
N VAL A 798 16.52 -11.68 -23.47
CA VAL A 798 17.73 -10.97 -23.89
C VAL A 798 17.45 -9.96 -25.00
N THR A 799 16.99 -10.44 -26.15
CA THR A 799 16.90 -9.59 -27.34
C THR A 799 15.96 -8.41 -27.15
N ASN A 800 14.73 -8.69 -26.70
CA ASN A 800 13.71 -7.66 -26.56
C ASN A 800 13.98 -6.72 -25.39
N THR A 801 14.52 -7.20 -24.26
CA THR A 801 14.88 -6.32 -23.12
C THR A 801 15.98 -5.33 -23.52
N ASN A 802 16.96 -5.81 -24.29
CA ASN A 802 17.99 -4.94 -24.85
C ASN A 802 17.45 -3.97 -25.90
N LYS A 803 16.52 -4.42 -26.76
CA LYS A 803 15.87 -3.55 -27.75
C LYS A 803 15.14 -2.38 -27.09
N ILE A 804 14.37 -2.63 -26.02
CA ILE A 804 13.71 -1.56 -25.25
C ILE A 804 14.73 -0.62 -24.62
N ALA A 805 15.81 -1.15 -24.03
CA ALA A 805 16.86 -0.31 -23.43
C ALA A 805 17.59 0.57 -24.47
N ASP A 806 17.76 0.06 -25.71
CA ASP A 806 18.40 0.79 -26.81
C ASP A 806 17.49 1.87 -27.41
N MET A 807 16.16 1.79 -27.24
CA MET A 807 15.22 2.83 -27.67
C MET A 807 15.21 4.04 -26.73
N ILE A 808 15.79 3.94 -25.56
CA ILE A 808 15.80 4.98 -24.52
C ILE A 808 17.10 5.78 -24.62
N ASP A 809 16.99 7.11 -24.60
CA ASP A 809 18.15 8.02 -24.61
C ASP A 809 18.95 7.93 -23.30
N ASP A 810 20.15 8.52 -23.28
CA ASP A 810 20.90 8.71 -22.05
C ASP A 810 20.39 9.98 -21.34
N ILE A 811 19.46 9.77 -20.40
CA ILE A 811 18.68 10.82 -19.74
C ILE A 811 19.36 11.26 -18.44
N LYS A 812 19.41 12.57 -18.19
CA LYS A 812 19.89 13.16 -16.94
C LYS A 812 18.72 13.68 -16.11
N PRO A 813 18.28 12.95 -15.05
CA PRO A 813 17.18 13.40 -14.20
C PRO A 813 17.54 14.62 -13.33
N ILE A 814 18.83 14.87 -13.12
CA ILE A 814 19.37 16.02 -12.41
C ILE A 814 20.25 16.81 -13.37
N LYS A 815 19.94 18.07 -13.52
CA LYS A 815 20.76 18.99 -14.34
C LYS A 815 22.10 19.23 -13.66
N ASP A 816 23.15 19.43 -14.48
CA ASP A 816 24.50 19.70 -13.96
C ASP A 816 24.59 21.10 -13.34
N ASP A 817 23.77 22.05 -13.80
CA ASP A 817 23.74 23.43 -13.32
C ASP A 817 22.72 23.67 -12.21
N LEU A 818 23.03 24.55 -11.29
CA LEU A 818 22.11 25.02 -10.26
C LEU A 818 21.19 26.08 -10.88
N TYR A 819 19.88 25.87 -10.79
CA TYR A 819 18.86 26.80 -11.24
C TYR A 819 18.15 27.42 -10.04
N THR A 820 18.37 28.70 -9.79
CA THR A 820 17.57 29.44 -8.82
C THR A 820 16.22 29.82 -9.43
N PRO A 821 15.11 29.76 -8.70
CA PRO A 821 13.84 30.29 -9.18
C PRO A 821 13.97 31.77 -9.48
N ARG A 822 13.20 32.27 -10.42
CA ARG A 822 13.10 33.71 -10.71
C ARG A 822 11.80 34.24 -10.14
N ILE A 823 11.89 35.13 -9.17
CA ILE A 823 10.78 35.89 -8.61
C ILE A 823 11.02 37.35 -8.99
N GLU A 824 10.07 37.93 -9.71
CA GLU A 824 10.13 39.34 -10.12
C GLU A 824 10.11 40.26 -8.90
N GLY A 825 11.02 41.22 -8.82
CA GLY A 825 11.14 42.13 -7.68
C GLY A 825 11.90 41.59 -6.46
N ALA A 826 12.37 40.35 -6.47
CA ALA A 826 13.06 39.75 -5.31
C ALA A 826 14.35 40.48 -4.90
N GLU A 827 15.08 41.05 -5.87
CA GLU A 827 16.32 41.78 -5.59
C GLU A 827 16.03 43.08 -4.88
N GLU A 828 15.03 43.83 -5.34
CA GLU A 828 14.53 45.05 -4.76
C GLU A 828 13.96 44.82 -3.37
N GLU A 829 13.08 43.83 -3.23
CA GLU A 829 12.46 43.48 -1.94
C GLU A 829 13.53 43.11 -0.90
N MET A 830 14.47 42.27 -1.27
CA MET A 830 15.58 41.89 -0.40
C MET A 830 16.38 43.10 0.05
N ARG A 831 16.66 44.01 -0.85
CA ARG A 831 17.39 45.27 -0.54
C ARG A 831 16.58 46.10 0.44
N GLU A 832 15.30 46.36 0.15
CA GLU A 832 14.40 47.15 1.00
C GLU A 832 14.26 46.53 2.41
N MET A 833 14.02 45.24 2.50
CA MET A 833 13.93 44.54 3.79
C MET A 833 15.23 44.62 4.58
N SER A 834 16.37 44.48 3.93
CA SER A 834 17.68 44.53 4.57
C SER A 834 18.00 45.95 5.11
N TYR A 835 17.74 47.00 4.31
CA TYR A 835 17.90 48.36 4.76
C TYR A 835 16.90 48.73 5.87
N ALA A 836 15.64 48.38 5.76
CA ALA A 836 14.63 48.60 6.79
C ALA A 836 15.06 47.99 8.13
N MET A 837 15.59 46.76 8.11
CA MET A 837 16.10 46.11 9.31
C MET A 837 17.37 46.77 9.84
N ALA A 838 18.29 47.21 8.97
CA ALA A 838 19.50 47.91 9.37
C ALA A 838 19.14 49.24 10.08
N HIS A 839 18.23 50.05 9.50
CA HIS A 839 17.73 51.28 10.12
C HIS A 839 17.05 51.03 11.48
N LYS A 840 16.28 49.97 11.58
CA LYS A 840 15.63 49.55 12.87
C LYS A 840 16.66 49.22 13.94
N ILE A 841 17.78 48.61 13.58
CA ILE A 841 18.80 48.17 14.55
C ILE A 841 19.78 49.31 14.89
N TYR A 842 20.23 50.08 13.89
CA TYR A 842 21.34 51.05 14.02
C TYR A 842 20.91 52.52 13.95
N GLY A 843 19.61 52.78 13.62
CA GLY A 843 19.05 54.12 13.51
C GLY A 843 19.27 54.78 12.14
N GLU A 844 18.84 56.06 12.00
CA GLU A 844 19.04 56.89 10.80
C GLU A 844 19.84 58.14 11.14
N PRO A 845 20.90 58.48 10.36
CA PRO A 845 21.47 57.68 9.26
C PRO A 845 22.23 56.44 9.78
N LEU A 846 22.40 55.44 8.89
CA LEU A 846 23.24 54.27 9.22
C LEU A 846 24.68 54.67 9.46
N PRO A 847 25.40 54.07 10.41
CA PRO A 847 26.85 54.21 10.50
C PRO A 847 27.53 53.77 9.20
N GLU A 848 28.53 54.55 8.74
CA GLU A 848 29.22 54.30 7.45
C GLU A 848 29.79 52.87 7.33
N ILE A 849 30.30 52.29 8.42
CA ILE A 849 30.84 50.93 8.47
C ILE A 849 29.73 49.86 8.29
N VAL A 850 28.50 50.15 8.77
CA VAL A 850 27.33 49.24 8.64
C VAL A 850 26.83 49.30 7.22
N GLU A 851 26.68 50.49 6.66
CA GLU A 851 26.19 50.68 5.30
C GLU A 851 27.14 50.05 4.26
N ALA A 852 28.44 50.30 4.41
CA ALA A 852 29.47 49.70 3.55
C ALA A 852 29.48 48.18 3.60
N ARG A 853 29.24 47.61 4.78
CA ARG A 853 29.15 46.15 4.92
C ARG A 853 27.88 45.61 4.31
N LEU A 854 26.75 46.25 4.54
CA LEU A 854 25.46 45.87 4.00
C LEU A 854 25.49 45.84 2.48
N GLU A 855 26.00 46.92 1.85
CA GLU A 855 26.16 46.99 0.39
C GLU A 855 27.07 45.91 -0.16
N LYS A 856 28.16 45.58 0.53
CA LYS A 856 29.07 44.52 0.11
C LYS A 856 28.38 43.16 0.10
N GLU A 857 27.60 42.85 1.13
CA GLU A 857 26.85 41.57 1.22
C GLU A 857 25.73 41.51 0.18
N LEU A 858 24.91 42.55 0.07
CA LEU A 858 23.84 42.63 -0.93
C LEU A 858 24.36 42.48 -2.35
N LYS A 859 25.48 43.19 -2.68
CA LYS A 859 26.13 43.08 -4.00
C LYS A 859 26.58 41.66 -4.30
N SER A 860 27.08 40.92 -3.30
CA SER A 860 27.50 39.54 -3.45
C SER A 860 26.30 38.60 -3.66
N ILE A 861 25.26 38.70 -2.81
CA ILE A 861 24.08 37.84 -2.87
C ILE A 861 23.30 38.07 -4.18
N ILE A 862 23.00 39.32 -4.50
CA ILE A 862 22.28 39.71 -5.73
C ILE A 862 23.09 39.34 -6.96
N GLY A 863 24.41 39.69 -6.97
CA GLY A 863 25.29 39.42 -8.12
C GLY A 863 25.45 37.93 -8.46
N HIS A 864 25.24 37.02 -7.48
CA HIS A 864 25.22 35.58 -7.73
C HIS A 864 23.80 35.03 -7.96
N GLY A 865 22.77 35.88 -8.01
CA GLY A 865 21.40 35.47 -8.26
C GLY A 865 20.72 34.72 -7.09
N PHE A 866 21.16 34.94 -5.86
CA PHE A 866 20.64 34.25 -4.67
C PHE A 866 19.60 35.07 -3.91
N ALA A 867 19.17 36.22 -4.39
CA ALA A 867 18.18 37.09 -3.72
C ALA A 867 16.87 36.34 -3.41
N VAL A 868 16.47 35.44 -4.30
CA VAL A 868 15.24 34.61 -4.14
C VAL A 868 15.33 33.57 -3.03
N ILE A 869 16.56 33.19 -2.65
CA ILE A 869 16.78 32.15 -1.64
C ILE A 869 16.76 32.74 -0.23
N TYR A 870 17.19 34.00 -0.09
CA TYR A 870 17.23 34.73 1.17
C TYR A 870 15.91 35.44 1.45
#